data_395237c5c9c02b151200bc8b9b2ec9c3
#
_entry.id   395237c5c9c02b151200bc8b9b2ec9c3
#
_cell.length_a   1.000
_cell.length_b   1.000
_cell.length_c   1.000
_cell.angle_alpha   90.00
_cell.angle_beta   90.00
_cell.angle_gamma   90.00
#
_symmetry.space_group_name_H-M   'P 1'
#
loop_
_entity.id
_entity.type
_entity.pdbx_description
1 polymer ?
#
loop_
_entity_poly.entity_id
_entity_poly.type
_entity_poly.pdbx_seq_one_letter_code
_entity_poly.pdbx_strand_id
1 'polypeptide(L)'
;MSKAKVYPVDPASAKRSHLSPATFDKLYKQSIESPKEFWAEQATELLHWHRPWQTVVDSNFSKASARWFTGGKLNVAFNCIDRHLEKRADQTAIIWEGDEPIDDKSISYQELYTRVGKFSNALKSRGVKKGDRVCIYMPMIPEAAYAMLACARIGAVHSVVFGGFSPESLKDRILDSDCQTIITADEGVRGGRTVPLKSNVDEALKDCADVHSVFVVRRTHGEIQWNDDRDVCYHKSTEAAAIECEPELMDAEDPLFILYTSGSTGKPKGVMHTTAGYLLGASITHKYVFDYHDGDVFWCTADVGWVTGHSYIVYGPLANGAITLMFEGVPTYPNASRFWDVIDKHKVNIFYTAPTAIRALMASGDEPVKQTSRASLRLLGSVGEPINPEAWEWYYHVVGDARCPIVDTWWQTETGSIMISPLPGVTDLKPGSAATPFFGVKPALLDADGNELVGAATGNLVISQSWPSQIRTVYGDHQRCLDTYFKPYPGYYFTGDSARRDDDNYYWVTGRVDDVINVSGHRLGTAEIESALVLHPNVAEAAVVGYPHEIKGQGIYAYVTLMNGIADSPELQIDLKRFVTKEIGAFAKPEVIQFSSGLPKTRSGKIMRRILRKIAANELENLGDTSTLADPAVVGQLISNRANRQGE
;
A
#
# COMPACT_ATOMS: atom_id res chain seq x y z
N MET A 1 -23.34 -21.99 -5.34
CA MET A 1 -21.96 -21.52 -5.64
C MET A 1 -21.06 -22.76 -5.72
N SER A 2 -20.22 -22.89 -6.75
CA SER A 2 -19.23 -23.97 -6.79
C SER A 2 -18.30 -23.81 -5.59
N LYS A 3 -17.89 -24.93 -4.96
CA LYS A 3 -16.90 -24.86 -3.88
C LYS A 3 -15.62 -24.20 -4.42
N ALA A 4 -15.11 -23.20 -3.72
CA ALA A 4 -13.84 -22.57 -4.08
C ALA A 4 -12.74 -23.64 -4.15
N LYS A 5 -11.87 -23.55 -5.15
CA LYS A 5 -10.69 -24.40 -5.26
C LYS A 5 -9.77 -24.15 -4.05
N VAL A 6 -9.28 -25.21 -3.45
CA VAL A 6 -8.42 -25.14 -2.26
C VAL A 6 -7.02 -25.64 -2.64
N TYR A 7 -6.01 -24.88 -2.26
CA TYR A 7 -4.61 -25.23 -2.37
C TYR A 7 -4.08 -25.52 -0.96
N PRO A 8 -3.84 -26.79 -0.62
CA PRO A 8 -3.41 -27.17 0.72
C PRO A 8 -1.99 -26.65 1.02
N VAL A 9 -1.72 -26.47 2.30
CA VAL A 9 -0.38 -26.12 2.77
C VAL A 9 0.63 -27.18 2.31
N ASP A 10 1.69 -26.73 1.65
CA ASP A 10 2.79 -27.62 1.26
C ASP A 10 3.56 -28.11 2.51
N PRO A 11 3.77 -29.43 2.69
CA PRO A 11 4.45 -29.97 3.86
C PRO A 11 5.89 -29.48 4.05
N ALA A 12 6.61 -29.16 2.97
CA ALA A 12 7.97 -28.63 3.06
C ALA A 12 7.95 -27.18 3.55
N SER A 13 7.00 -26.40 3.07
CA SER A 13 6.74 -25.04 3.57
C SER A 13 6.35 -25.05 5.05
N ALA A 14 5.45 -25.92 5.46
CA ALA A 14 5.01 -26.07 6.86
C ALA A 14 6.16 -26.37 7.83
N LYS A 15 7.14 -27.18 7.43
CA LYS A 15 8.30 -27.51 8.28
C LYS A 15 9.25 -26.33 8.49
N ARG A 16 9.28 -25.40 7.54
CA ARG A 16 10.16 -24.24 7.57
C ARG A 16 9.52 -23.06 8.29
N SER A 17 8.21 -22.95 8.25
CA SER A 17 7.46 -21.79 8.74
C SER A 17 7.66 -21.53 10.23
N HIS A 18 7.65 -20.26 10.62
CA HIS A 18 7.67 -19.82 12.02
C HIS A 18 6.47 -20.33 12.82
N LEU A 19 5.35 -20.59 12.15
CA LEU A 19 4.09 -20.99 12.77
C LEU A 19 3.68 -22.38 12.32
N SER A 20 3.17 -23.17 13.27
CA SER A 20 2.32 -24.32 12.99
C SER A 20 0.86 -23.94 13.23
N PRO A 21 -0.14 -24.71 12.70
CA PRO A 21 -1.54 -24.46 13.00
C PRO A 21 -1.83 -24.38 14.51
N ALA A 22 -1.30 -25.29 15.32
CA ALA A 22 -1.48 -25.28 16.76
C ALA A 22 -0.86 -24.04 17.44
N THR A 23 0.30 -23.58 16.95
CA THR A 23 0.93 -22.36 17.47
C THR A 23 0.13 -21.12 17.09
N PHE A 24 -0.36 -21.07 15.86
CA PHE A 24 -1.24 -19.99 15.40
C PHE A 24 -2.52 -19.91 16.26
N ASP A 25 -3.23 -21.02 16.43
CA ASP A 25 -4.48 -21.06 17.21
C ASP A 25 -4.26 -20.56 18.64
N LYS A 26 -3.16 -20.99 19.28
CA LYS A 26 -2.79 -20.53 20.61
C LYS A 26 -2.53 -19.03 20.68
N LEU A 27 -1.70 -18.51 19.76
CA LEU A 27 -1.33 -17.09 19.74
C LEU A 27 -2.51 -16.21 19.31
N TYR A 28 -3.31 -16.64 18.35
CA TYR A 28 -4.51 -15.92 17.94
C TYR A 28 -5.51 -15.83 19.10
N LYS A 29 -5.79 -16.96 19.76
CA LYS A 29 -6.66 -16.96 20.95
C LYS A 29 -6.14 -16.03 22.05
N GLN A 30 -4.85 -16.09 22.37
CA GLN A 30 -4.23 -15.19 23.35
C GLN A 30 -4.37 -13.71 22.93
N SER A 31 -4.17 -13.41 21.65
CA SER A 31 -4.26 -12.04 21.14
C SER A 31 -5.67 -11.44 21.20
N ILE A 32 -6.70 -12.28 21.23
CA ILE A 32 -8.10 -11.86 21.35
C ILE A 32 -8.59 -11.83 22.80
N GLU A 33 -8.28 -12.88 23.59
CA GLU A 33 -8.77 -13.04 24.96
C GLU A 33 -7.92 -12.28 25.98
N SER A 34 -6.61 -12.14 25.73
CA SER A 34 -5.63 -11.49 26.61
C SER A 34 -4.72 -10.53 25.82
N PRO A 35 -5.30 -9.50 25.14
CA PRO A 35 -4.55 -8.65 24.22
C PRO A 35 -3.42 -7.87 24.89
N LYS A 36 -3.55 -7.50 26.17
CA LYS A 36 -2.51 -6.76 26.89
C LYS A 36 -1.25 -7.61 27.07
N GLU A 37 -1.43 -8.84 27.50
CA GLU A 37 -0.34 -9.80 27.73
C GLU A 37 0.32 -10.16 26.39
N PHE A 38 -0.48 -10.48 25.37
CA PHE A 38 0.02 -10.82 24.04
C PHE A 38 0.88 -9.69 23.45
N TRP A 39 0.34 -8.47 23.41
CA TRP A 39 1.07 -7.35 22.81
C TRP A 39 2.28 -6.90 23.63
N ALA A 40 2.25 -7.07 24.97
CA ALA A 40 3.42 -6.83 25.81
C ALA A 40 4.55 -7.82 25.51
N GLU A 41 4.24 -9.10 25.34
CA GLU A 41 5.21 -10.14 24.95
C GLU A 41 5.81 -9.83 23.57
N GLN A 42 4.96 -9.54 22.56
CA GLN A 42 5.43 -9.23 21.22
C GLN A 42 6.27 -7.94 21.16
N ALA A 43 5.88 -6.92 21.90
CA ALA A 43 6.64 -5.67 21.98
C ALA A 43 8.01 -5.85 22.62
N THR A 44 8.11 -6.72 23.62
CA THR A 44 9.39 -7.06 24.29
C THR A 44 10.29 -7.89 23.37
N GLU A 45 9.72 -8.84 22.63
CA GLU A 45 10.48 -9.70 21.72
C GLU A 45 11.00 -8.95 20.48
N LEU A 46 10.14 -8.14 19.85
CA LEU A 46 10.40 -7.58 18.54
C LEU A 46 11.08 -6.21 18.55
N LEU A 47 10.92 -5.43 19.64
CA LEU A 47 11.44 -4.06 19.70
C LEU A 47 12.43 -3.87 20.85
N HIS A 48 13.42 -3.01 20.60
CA HIS A 48 14.30 -2.52 21.66
C HIS A 48 13.69 -1.27 22.30
N TRP A 49 13.51 -1.32 23.62
CA TRP A 49 12.99 -0.24 24.45
C TRP A 49 14.08 0.37 25.31
N HIS A 50 14.27 1.68 25.19
CA HIS A 50 15.14 2.40 26.11
C HIS A 50 14.53 2.44 27.54
N ARG A 51 13.20 2.60 27.60
CA ARG A 51 12.41 2.48 28.83
C ARG A 51 11.10 1.76 28.52
N PRO A 52 10.75 0.69 29.27
CA PRO A 52 9.49 0.00 29.08
C PRO A 52 8.29 0.90 29.43
N TRP A 53 7.12 0.51 28.99
CA TRP A 53 5.84 1.19 29.20
C TRP A 53 5.27 0.93 30.61
N GLN A 54 4.33 1.78 30.99
CA GLN A 54 3.52 1.64 32.20
C GLN A 54 2.16 1.01 31.90
N THR A 55 1.56 1.36 30.76
CA THR A 55 0.26 0.85 30.31
C THR A 55 0.38 0.33 28.88
N VAL A 56 -0.05 -0.91 28.64
CA VAL A 56 0.02 -1.54 27.31
C VAL A 56 -0.96 -0.89 26.36
N VAL A 57 -2.24 -0.79 26.74
CA VAL A 57 -3.29 -0.20 25.91
C VAL A 57 -4.33 0.55 26.75
N ASP A 58 -4.71 1.71 26.25
CA ASP A 58 -5.91 2.48 26.62
C ASP A 58 -6.59 2.93 25.33
N SER A 59 -7.78 2.38 25.05
CA SER A 59 -8.50 2.64 23.81
C SER A 59 -9.99 2.84 24.04
N ASN A 60 -10.57 3.76 23.25
CA ASN A 60 -11.99 4.03 23.28
C ASN A 60 -12.48 4.41 21.86
N PHE A 61 -13.19 3.50 21.21
CA PHE A 61 -13.70 3.70 19.87
C PHE A 61 -14.76 4.81 19.76
N SER A 62 -15.54 5.05 20.83
CA SER A 62 -16.51 6.15 20.83
C SER A 62 -15.88 7.54 20.80
N LYS A 63 -14.58 7.63 21.10
CA LYS A 63 -13.77 8.86 21.04
C LYS A 63 -12.70 8.81 19.94
N ALA A 64 -12.70 7.79 19.10
CA ALA A 64 -11.62 7.50 18.15
C ALA A 64 -10.23 7.57 18.80
N SER A 65 -10.11 7.15 20.06
CA SER A 65 -8.84 7.22 20.80
C SER A 65 -8.22 5.84 20.97
N ALA A 66 -6.92 5.77 20.73
CA ALA A 66 -6.10 4.61 21.03
C ALA A 66 -4.71 5.07 21.46
N ARG A 67 -4.25 4.55 22.59
CA ARG A 67 -2.89 4.74 23.12
C ARG A 67 -2.30 3.40 23.45
N TRP A 68 -1.11 3.16 22.91
CA TRP A 68 -0.39 1.91 23.09
C TRP A 68 0.98 2.16 23.71
N PHE A 69 1.35 1.33 24.69
CA PHE A 69 2.65 1.36 25.37
C PHE A 69 2.97 2.70 26.03
N THR A 70 1.96 3.32 26.66
CA THR A 70 2.08 4.64 27.29
C THR A 70 3.18 4.63 28.37
N GLY A 71 4.06 5.63 28.33
CA GLY A 71 5.22 5.77 29.21
C GLY A 71 6.48 5.08 28.70
N GLY A 72 6.36 4.25 27.66
CA GLY A 72 7.50 3.63 26.98
C GLY A 72 8.31 4.65 26.16
N LYS A 73 9.63 4.41 26.08
CA LYS A 73 10.57 5.23 25.30
C LYS A 73 11.36 4.35 24.34
N LEU A 74 11.39 4.72 23.07
CA LEU A 74 12.18 4.06 22.05
C LEU A 74 12.51 5.04 20.90
N ASN A 75 13.31 4.58 19.94
CA ASN A 75 13.52 5.28 18.69
C ASN A 75 13.38 4.29 17.52
N VAL A 76 12.67 4.68 16.47
CA VAL A 76 12.43 3.82 15.30
C VAL A 76 13.71 3.57 14.50
N ALA A 77 14.52 4.60 14.25
CA ALA A 77 15.77 4.44 13.52
C ALA A 77 16.76 3.54 14.30
N PHE A 78 16.82 3.66 15.64
CA PHE A 78 17.60 2.76 16.47
C PHE A 78 17.15 1.30 16.28
N ASN A 79 15.84 1.06 16.28
CA ASN A 79 15.28 -0.27 16.08
C ASN A 79 15.51 -0.82 14.66
N CYS A 80 15.61 0.03 13.65
CA CYS A 80 15.86 -0.37 12.28
C CYS A 80 17.34 -0.52 11.92
N ILE A 81 18.25 0.13 12.68
CA ILE A 81 19.67 0.23 12.30
C ILE A 81 20.58 -0.17 13.46
N ASP A 82 20.64 0.66 14.51
CA ASP A 82 21.71 0.62 15.53
C ASP A 82 21.76 -0.73 16.24
N ARG A 83 20.61 -1.28 16.65
CA ARG A 83 20.54 -2.56 17.38
C ARG A 83 21.04 -3.75 16.56
N HIS A 84 21.16 -3.59 15.25
CA HIS A 84 21.64 -4.66 14.37
C HIS A 84 23.14 -4.61 14.11
N LEU A 85 23.82 -3.49 14.40
CA LEU A 85 25.23 -3.28 14.06
C LEU A 85 26.17 -4.29 14.69
N GLU A 86 25.94 -4.68 15.94
CA GLU A 86 26.78 -5.65 16.64
C GLU A 86 26.91 -6.99 15.87
N LYS A 87 25.84 -7.43 15.21
CA LYS A 87 25.78 -8.76 14.56
C LYS A 87 25.71 -8.70 13.05
N ARG A 88 25.30 -7.55 12.48
CA ARG A 88 24.92 -7.42 11.07
C ARG A 88 25.53 -6.19 10.37
N ALA A 89 26.59 -5.58 10.93
CA ALA A 89 27.20 -4.37 10.36
C ALA A 89 27.48 -4.51 8.86
N ASP A 90 28.09 -5.61 8.46
CA ASP A 90 28.48 -5.90 7.07
C ASP A 90 27.38 -6.56 6.24
N GLN A 91 26.25 -6.96 6.85
CA GLN A 91 25.10 -7.51 6.14
C GLN A 91 24.45 -6.41 5.29
N THR A 92 24.07 -6.74 4.06
CA THR A 92 23.23 -5.85 3.24
C THR A 92 21.91 -5.56 3.98
N ALA A 93 21.59 -4.28 4.13
CA ALA A 93 20.32 -3.80 4.64
C ALA A 93 19.37 -3.48 3.48
N ILE A 94 19.87 -2.71 2.49
CA ILE A 94 19.09 -2.29 1.32
C ILE A 94 19.84 -2.70 0.05
N ILE A 95 19.14 -3.37 -0.86
CA ILE A 95 19.54 -3.50 -2.26
C ILE A 95 18.72 -2.45 -3.01
N TRP A 96 19.37 -1.54 -3.70
CA TRP A 96 18.70 -0.64 -4.63
C TRP A 96 18.93 -1.12 -6.05
N GLU A 97 17.86 -1.20 -6.82
CA GLU A 97 17.85 -1.50 -8.24
C GLU A 97 17.27 -0.30 -8.99
N GLY A 98 18.04 0.30 -9.89
CA GLY A 98 17.67 1.48 -10.65
C GLY A 98 16.65 1.21 -11.74
N ASP A 99 16.22 2.27 -12.42
CA ASP A 99 15.36 2.17 -13.60
C ASP A 99 16.08 1.42 -14.74
N GLU A 100 17.34 1.78 -14.99
CA GLU A 100 18.20 1.02 -15.91
C GLU A 100 18.73 -0.26 -15.24
N PRO A 101 18.68 -1.42 -15.93
CA PRO A 101 19.10 -2.72 -15.36
C PRO A 101 20.56 -2.81 -14.92
N ILE A 102 21.41 -1.91 -15.40
CA ILE A 102 22.83 -1.84 -15.04
C ILE A 102 23.06 -1.10 -13.73
N ASP A 103 22.10 -0.29 -13.31
CA ASP A 103 22.22 0.53 -12.11
C ASP A 103 21.73 -0.25 -10.89
N ASP A 104 22.65 -0.64 -10.01
CA ASP A 104 22.30 -1.23 -8.72
C ASP A 104 23.30 -0.84 -7.64
N LYS A 105 22.88 -1.00 -6.40
CA LYS A 105 23.75 -0.75 -5.24
C LYS A 105 23.29 -1.59 -4.04
N SER A 106 24.25 -2.21 -3.35
CA SER A 106 24.06 -2.83 -2.04
C SER A 106 24.55 -1.89 -0.95
N ILE A 107 23.73 -1.66 0.06
CA ILE A 107 24.00 -0.80 1.21
C ILE A 107 23.99 -1.69 2.45
N SER A 108 25.12 -1.76 3.19
CA SER A 108 25.18 -2.51 4.44
C SER A 108 24.51 -1.75 5.59
N TYR A 109 24.23 -2.46 6.71
CA TYR A 109 23.72 -1.81 7.92
C TYR A 109 24.68 -0.74 8.45
N GLN A 110 26.00 -0.96 8.34
CA GLN A 110 27.00 0.03 8.72
C GLN A 110 26.98 1.27 7.80
N GLU A 111 26.84 1.06 6.49
CA GLU A 111 26.71 2.18 5.55
C GLU A 111 25.39 2.93 5.81
N LEU A 112 24.28 2.22 6.03
CA LEU A 112 22.99 2.82 6.36
C LEU A 112 23.08 3.68 7.64
N TYR A 113 23.73 3.18 8.70
CA TYR A 113 24.02 3.94 9.92
C TYR A 113 24.75 5.25 9.61
N THR A 114 25.82 5.15 8.84
CA THR A 114 26.66 6.29 8.45
C THR A 114 25.86 7.34 7.66
N ARG A 115 25.09 6.91 6.65
CA ARG A 115 24.28 7.80 5.80
C ARG A 115 23.18 8.49 6.60
N VAL A 116 22.44 7.72 7.41
CA VAL A 116 21.36 8.24 8.24
C VAL A 116 21.88 9.19 9.31
N GLY A 117 22.98 8.85 10.00
CA GLY A 117 23.59 9.73 11.01
C GLY A 117 24.01 11.07 10.44
N LYS A 118 24.72 11.06 9.31
CA LYS A 118 25.14 12.28 8.61
C LYS A 118 23.95 13.12 8.16
N PHE A 119 22.92 12.50 7.59
CA PHE A 119 21.76 13.24 7.14
C PHE A 119 20.93 13.80 8.31
N SER A 120 20.82 13.06 9.41
CA SER A 120 20.23 13.55 10.65
C SER A 120 20.90 14.83 11.16
N ASN A 121 22.23 14.85 11.17
CA ASN A 121 23.00 16.03 11.56
C ASN A 121 22.87 17.18 10.55
N ALA A 122 22.77 16.91 9.25
CA ALA A 122 22.50 17.91 8.23
C ALA A 122 21.12 18.56 8.41
N LEU A 123 20.09 17.76 8.73
CA LEU A 123 18.74 18.27 9.07
C LEU A 123 18.79 19.17 10.33
N LYS A 124 19.45 18.70 11.39
CA LYS A 124 19.63 19.49 12.64
C LYS A 124 20.37 20.81 12.39
N SER A 125 21.35 20.85 11.49
CA SER A 125 22.10 22.06 11.15
C SER A 125 21.23 23.14 10.50
N ARG A 126 20.07 22.74 9.93
CA ARG A 126 19.05 23.63 9.36
C ARG A 126 17.89 23.89 10.31
N GLY A 127 18.05 23.54 11.60
CA GLY A 127 17.08 23.81 12.66
C GLY A 127 15.99 22.77 12.84
N VAL A 128 16.01 21.66 12.08
CA VAL A 128 15.00 20.58 12.24
C VAL A 128 15.20 19.89 13.59
N LYS A 129 14.11 19.76 14.34
CA LYS A 129 14.08 19.20 15.69
C LYS A 129 12.86 18.29 15.88
N LYS A 130 12.79 17.62 17.03
CA LYS A 130 11.66 16.79 17.44
C LYS A 130 10.33 17.51 17.25
N GLY A 131 9.38 16.84 16.59
CA GLY A 131 8.03 17.33 16.33
C GLY A 131 7.89 18.20 15.09
N ASP A 132 8.97 18.65 14.46
CA ASP A 132 8.90 19.37 13.19
C ASP A 132 8.46 18.43 12.07
N ARG A 133 7.68 18.95 11.10
CA ARG A 133 7.24 18.18 9.94
C ARG A 133 8.20 18.41 8.78
N VAL A 134 8.58 17.31 8.14
CA VAL A 134 9.49 17.29 7.00
C VAL A 134 8.78 16.59 5.83
N CYS A 135 8.63 17.31 4.72
CA CYS A 135 8.07 16.72 3.49
C CYS A 135 9.18 16.02 2.70
N ILE A 136 8.92 14.78 2.28
CA ILE A 136 9.83 13.98 1.45
C ILE A 136 9.16 13.75 0.10
N TYR A 137 9.68 14.40 -0.96
CA TYR A 137 9.20 14.29 -2.34
C TYR A 137 10.34 13.79 -3.21
N MET A 138 10.52 12.45 -3.20
CA MET A 138 11.71 11.78 -3.71
C MET A 138 11.35 10.66 -4.71
N PRO A 139 12.26 10.33 -5.64
CA PRO A 139 12.15 9.08 -6.39
C PRO A 139 12.54 7.90 -5.49
N MET A 140 12.35 6.66 -5.98
CA MET A 140 12.68 5.43 -5.26
C MET A 140 14.18 5.14 -5.26
N ILE A 141 14.95 6.04 -4.63
CA ILE A 141 16.40 5.93 -4.42
C ILE A 141 16.72 5.76 -2.92
N PRO A 142 17.90 5.23 -2.56
CA PRO A 142 18.26 4.98 -1.16
C PRO A 142 18.11 6.19 -0.26
N GLU A 143 18.35 7.39 -0.79
CA GLU A 143 18.23 8.65 -0.05
C GLU A 143 16.80 8.91 0.45
N ALA A 144 15.77 8.35 -0.18
CA ALA A 144 14.41 8.42 0.34
C ALA A 144 14.27 7.62 1.66
N ALA A 145 14.84 6.42 1.73
CA ALA A 145 14.88 5.64 2.96
C ALA A 145 15.75 6.31 4.04
N TYR A 146 16.90 6.88 3.63
CA TYR A 146 17.76 7.65 4.56
C TYR A 146 17.00 8.85 5.14
N ALA A 147 16.20 9.56 4.33
CA ALA A 147 15.41 10.69 4.78
C ALA A 147 14.34 10.28 5.82
N MET A 148 13.60 9.20 5.57
CA MET A 148 12.61 8.68 6.51
C MET A 148 13.25 8.29 7.85
N LEU A 149 14.36 7.56 7.80
CA LEU A 149 15.09 7.10 8.98
C LEU A 149 15.80 8.24 9.71
N ALA A 150 16.31 9.26 9.00
CA ALA A 150 16.91 10.44 9.61
C ALA A 150 15.87 11.28 10.37
N CYS A 151 14.68 11.48 9.78
CA CYS A 151 13.58 12.13 10.49
C CYS A 151 13.20 11.34 11.75
N ALA A 152 13.02 10.02 11.63
CA ALA A 152 12.72 9.15 12.78
C ALA A 152 13.82 9.20 13.86
N ARG A 153 15.10 9.29 13.46
CA ARG A 153 16.23 9.37 14.38
C ARG A 153 16.20 10.62 15.25
N ILE A 154 15.89 11.78 14.67
CA ILE A 154 15.84 13.06 15.40
C ILE A 154 14.46 13.43 15.94
N GLY A 155 13.47 12.52 15.79
CA GLY A 155 12.10 12.73 16.26
C GLY A 155 11.29 13.71 15.42
N ALA A 156 11.71 14.03 14.19
CA ALA A 156 10.92 14.79 13.24
C ALA A 156 9.83 13.90 12.61
N VAL A 157 8.68 14.49 12.30
CA VAL A 157 7.53 13.81 11.69
C VAL A 157 7.64 13.93 10.18
N HIS A 158 7.87 12.83 9.48
CA HIS A 158 7.93 12.91 8.02
C HIS A 158 6.55 12.79 7.36
N SER A 159 6.41 13.46 6.22
CA SER A 159 5.28 13.34 5.31
C SER A 159 5.82 13.01 3.92
N VAL A 160 5.75 11.74 3.53
CA VAL A 160 6.24 11.33 2.20
C VAL A 160 5.15 11.58 1.18
N VAL A 161 5.52 12.28 0.12
CA VAL A 161 4.66 12.57 -1.02
C VAL A 161 5.20 11.84 -2.23
N PHE A 162 4.35 11.08 -2.91
CA PHE A 162 4.75 10.32 -4.09
C PHE A 162 5.36 11.22 -5.16
N GLY A 163 6.58 10.92 -5.62
CA GLY A 163 7.35 11.73 -6.57
C GLY A 163 6.70 11.99 -7.93
N GLY A 164 5.62 11.27 -8.19
CA GLY A 164 4.80 11.49 -9.37
C GLY A 164 3.63 12.46 -9.19
N PHE A 165 3.35 13.00 -8.01
CA PHE A 165 2.27 13.98 -7.83
C PHE A 165 2.60 15.34 -8.44
N SER A 166 1.55 16.08 -8.81
CA SER A 166 1.65 17.43 -9.36
C SER A 166 2.14 18.44 -8.31
N PRO A 167 2.66 19.60 -8.73
CA PRO A 167 2.99 20.71 -7.84
C PRO A 167 1.83 21.11 -6.92
N GLU A 168 0.61 21.14 -7.42
CA GLU A 168 -0.59 21.47 -6.65
C GLU A 168 -0.84 20.46 -5.53
N SER A 169 -0.78 19.16 -5.85
CA SER A 169 -0.90 18.10 -4.83
C SER A 169 0.20 18.15 -3.77
N LEU A 170 1.41 18.54 -4.16
CA LEU A 170 2.54 18.73 -3.24
C LEU A 170 2.30 19.93 -2.33
N LYS A 171 1.89 21.07 -2.91
CA LYS A 171 1.56 22.31 -2.19
C LYS A 171 0.52 22.06 -1.10
N ASP A 172 -0.59 21.41 -1.46
CA ASP A 172 -1.69 21.14 -0.52
C ASP A 172 -1.21 20.36 0.71
N ARG A 173 -0.31 19.39 0.52
CA ARG A 173 0.25 18.58 1.61
C ARG A 173 1.26 19.34 2.47
N ILE A 174 2.08 20.19 1.86
CA ILE A 174 3.01 21.07 2.57
C ILE A 174 2.23 22.01 3.50
N LEU A 175 1.19 22.65 2.97
CA LEU A 175 0.36 23.61 3.72
C LEU A 175 -0.44 22.91 4.83
N ASP A 176 -1.08 21.78 4.53
CA ASP A 176 -1.91 21.06 5.52
C ASP A 176 -1.07 20.46 6.66
N SER A 177 0.15 20.01 6.38
CA SER A 177 1.06 19.47 7.41
C SER A 177 1.96 20.52 8.06
N ASP A 178 1.92 21.77 7.61
CA ASP A 178 2.78 22.85 8.09
C ASP A 178 4.28 22.46 8.02
N CYS A 179 4.69 21.89 6.89
CA CYS A 179 6.07 21.52 6.64
C CYS A 179 6.91 22.74 6.29
N GLN A 180 8.06 22.88 6.97
CA GLN A 180 9.02 23.96 6.74
C GLN A 180 10.32 23.50 6.08
N THR A 181 10.51 22.20 5.96
CA THR A 181 11.67 21.56 5.32
C THR A 181 11.20 20.55 4.30
N ILE A 182 11.78 20.61 3.11
CA ILE A 182 11.51 19.68 2.00
C ILE A 182 12.79 18.89 1.69
N ILE A 183 12.63 17.62 1.37
CA ILE A 183 13.71 16.77 0.83
C ILE A 183 13.25 16.32 -0.55
N THR A 184 14.05 16.59 -1.58
CA THR A 184 13.74 16.23 -2.97
C THR A 184 15.00 15.83 -3.74
N ALA A 185 14.85 15.45 -5.00
CA ALA A 185 15.94 15.27 -5.95
C ALA A 185 15.86 16.32 -7.07
N ASP A 186 16.96 16.48 -7.81
CA ASP A 186 16.93 17.26 -9.04
C ASP A 186 15.85 16.75 -9.97
N GLU A 187 15.92 15.46 -10.30
CA GLU A 187 14.98 14.73 -11.12
C GLU A 187 14.86 13.29 -10.63
N GLY A 188 13.82 12.59 -11.04
CA GLY A 188 13.68 11.14 -10.93
C GLY A 188 13.72 10.51 -12.32
N VAL A 189 13.95 9.19 -12.37
CA VAL A 189 13.87 8.40 -13.60
C VAL A 189 12.81 7.31 -13.40
N ARG A 190 11.94 7.12 -14.39
CA ARG A 190 10.90 6.10 -14.31
C ARG A 190 10.47 5.62 -15.70
N GLY A 191 10.76 4.36 -16.02
CA GLY A 191 10.46 3.76 -17.31
C GLY A 191 11.16 4.48 -18.47
N GLY A 192 12.43 4.86 -18.30
CA GLY A 192 13.23 5.61 -19.26
C GLY A 192 12.84 7.09 -19.41
N ARG A 193 11.96 7.61 -18.52
CA ARG A 193 11.49 9.01 -18.58
C ARG A 193 11.95 9.79 -17.37
N THR A 194 12.37 11.02 -17.58
CA THR A 194 12.74 11.96 -16.52
C THR A 194 11.50 12.59 -15.87
N VAL A 195 11.50 12.70 -14.54
CA VAL A 195 10.47 13.39 -13.75
C VAL A 195 11.11 14.62 -13.09
N PRO A 196 10.67 15.86 -13.39
CA PRO A 196 11.32 17.09 -12.95
C PRO A 196 10.95 17.45 -11.50
N LEU A 197 11.48 16.72 -10.51
CA LEU A 197 11.06 16.84 -9.11
C LEU A 197 11.35 18.21 -8.52
N LYS A 198 12.57 18.73 -8.70
CA LYS A 198 12.93 20.06 -8.19
C LYS A 198 12.09 21.17 -8.81
N SER A 199 11.79 21.08 -10.11
CA SER A 199 10.91 22.04 -10.78
C SER A 199 9.48 22.00 -10.21
N ASN A 200 8.97 20.80 -9.90
CA ASN A 200 7.66 20.65 -9.25
C ASN A 200 7.65 21.23 -7.83
N VAL A 201 8.76 21.07 -7.09
CA VAL A 201 8.93 21.69 -5.76
C VAL A 201 8.94 23.22 -5.89
N ASP A 202 9.71 23.78 -6.81
CA ASP A 202 9.79 25.23 -7.00
C ASP A 202 8.43 25.84 -7.36
N GLU A 203 7.65 25.15 -8.19
CA GLU A 203 6.29 25.58 -8.53
C GLU A 203 5.36 25.53 -7.30
N ALA A 204 5.39 24.43 -6.53
CA ALA A 204 4.58 24.27 -5.33
C ALA A 204 4.91 25.35 -4.27
N LEU A 205 6.18 25.72 -4.16
CA LEU A 205 6.65 26.66 -3.13
C LEU A 205 6.37 28.13 -3.43
N LYS A 206 5.83 28.49 -4.58
CA LYS A 206 5.38 29.87 -4.85
C LYS A 206 4.34 30.34 -3.84
N ASP A 207 3.54 29.42 -3.31
CA ASP A 207 2.47 29.68 -2.35
C ASP A 207 2.79 29.18 -0.92
N CYS A 208 4.02 28.69 -0.65
CA CYS A 208 4.45 28.10 0.63
C CYS A 208 5.59 28.94 1.25
N ALA A 209 5.27 30.12 1.73
CA ALA A 209 6.27 31.11 2.21
C ALA A 209 7.07 30.65 3.44
N ASP A 210 6.53 29.72 4.24
CA ASP A 210 7.16 29.26 5.48
C ASP A 210 8.24 28.18 5.26
N VAL A 211 8.39 27.68 4.03
CA VAL A 211 9.44 26.72 3.69
C VAL A 211 10.79 27.43 3.54
N HIS A 212 11.68 27.16 4.48
CA HIS A 212 13.01 27.80 4.53
C HIS A 212 14.18 26.89 4.15
N SER A 213 13.96 25.58 3.97
CA SER A 213 15.01 24.63 3.60
C SER A 213 14.51 23.58 2.60
N VAL A 214 15.23 23.42 1.48
CA VAL A 214 14.99 22.39 0.48
C VAL A 214 16.28 21.62 0.24
N PHE A 215 16.37 20.40 0.78
CA PHE A 215 17.51 19.51 0.50
C PHE A 215 17.34 18.86 -0.86
N VAL A 216 18.34 19.01 -1.73
CA VAL A 216 18.29 18.53 -3.11
C VAL A 216 19.36 17.45 -3.33
N VAL A 217 18.93 16.24 -3.62
CA VAL A 217 19.78 15.14 -4.06
C VAL A 217 20.01 15.25 -5.57
N ARG A 218 21.25 15.07 -6.01
CA ARG A 218 21.61 15.05 -7.44
C ARG A 218 21.55 13.62 -7.95
N ARG A 219 20.39 13.22 -8.50
CA ARG A 219 20.16 11.86 -9.06
C ARG A 219 20.59 11.75 -10.51
N THR A 220 20.17 12.68 -11.36
CA THR A 220 20.46 12.70 -12.80
C THR A 220 21.54 13.70 -13.17
N HIS A 221 21.85 14.63 -12.27
CA HIS A 221 22.69 15.81 -12.54
C HIS A 221 22.12 16.75 -13.62
N GLY A 222 20.79 16.70 -13.83
CA GLY A 222 20.07 17.61 -14.73
C GLY A 222 20.18 19.07 -14.31
N GLU A 223 19.91 19.97 -15.24
CA GLU A 223 19.86 21.41 -14.96
C GLU A 223 18.60 21.73 -14.14
N ILE A 224 18.79 22.44 -13.02
CA ILE A 224 17.71 22.88 -12.13
C ILE A 224 17.88 24.34 -11.76
N GLN A 225 16.79 25.02 -11.46
CA GLN A 225 16.84 26.31 -10.79
C GLN A 225 17.34 26.11 -9.35
N TRP A 226 18.14 27.06 -8.87
CA TRP A 226 18.73 27.02 -7.55
C TRP A 226 18.49 28.34 -6.81
N ASN A 227 17.99 28.25 -5.58
CA ASN A 227 17.79 29.40 -4.69
C ASN A 227 18.76 29.30 -3.50
N ASP A 228 19.81 30.13 -3.48
CA ASP A 228 20.87 30.07 -2.46
C ASP A 228 20.38 30.32 -1.03
N ASP A 229 19.27 31.05 -0.86
CA ASP A 229 18.71 31.36 0.46
C ASP A 229 17.97 30.15 1.09
N ARG A 230 17.53 29.19 0.25
CA ARG A 230 16.65 28.10 0.64
C ARG A 230 17.22 26.71 0.32
N ASP A 231 17.84 26.55 -0.85
CA ASP A 231 18.22 25.23 -1.37
C ASP A 231 19.55 24.76 -0.77
N VAL A 232 19.59 23.50 -0.36
CA VAL A 232 20.74 22.85 0.30
C VAL A 232 21.18 21.67 -0.53
N CYS A 233 22.45 21.66 -0.96
CA CYS A 233 23.00 20.50 -1.63
C CYS A 233 23.14 19.35 -0.63
N TYR A 234 22.34 18.27 -0.82
CA TYR A 234 22.36 17.08 0.03
C TYR A 234 23.77 16.52 0.19
N HIS A 235 24.49 16.30 -0.91
CA HIS A 235 25.81 15.67 -0.90
C HIS A 235 26.83 16.50 -0.10
N LYS A 236 26.89 17.80 -0.32
CA LYS A 236 27.82 18.69 0.42
C LYS A 236 27.48 18.76 1.91
N SER A 237 26.18 18.86 2.23
CA SER A 237 25.74 18.97 3.63
C SER A 237 25.98 17.67 4.41
N THR A 238 25.77 16.52 3.79
CA THR A 238 26.02 15.21 4.42
C THR A 238 27.52 14.87 4.47
N GLU A 239 28.31 15.28 3.48
CA GLU A 239 29.77 15.09 3.50
C GLU A 239 30.42 15.82 4.69
N ALA A 240 29.98 17.04 4.96
CA ALA A 240 30.50 17.87 6.05
C ALA A 240 29.98 17.45 7.44
N ALA A 241 28.90 16.66 7.52
CA ALA A 241 28.27 16.31 8.78
C ALA A 241 28.98 15.15 9.50
N ALA A 242 28.93 15.17 10.85
CA ALA A 242 29.37 14.06 11.68
C ALA A 242 28.51 12.80 11.46
N ILE A 243 29.11 11.61 11.67
CA ILE A 243 28.41 10.32 11.58
C ILE A 243 27.52 10.12 12.79
N GLU A 244 28.05 10.36 13.99
CA GLU A 244 27.34 10.14 15.24
C GLU A 244 26.23 11.16 15.40
N CYS A 245 25.01 10.64 15.53
CA CYS A 245 23.83 11.42 15.87
C CYS A 245 22.99 10.61 16.86
N GLU A 246 23.00 10.99 18.12
CA GLU A 246 22.22 10.28 19.15
C GLU A 246 20.74 10.22 18.76
N PRO A 247 20.11 9.03 18.85
CA PRO A 247 18.69 8.87 18.59
C PRO A 247 17.85 9.61 19.63
N GLU A 248 16.91 10.42 19.19
CA GLU A 248 15.96 11.11 20.09
C GLU A 248 15.09 10.08 20.83
N LEU A 249 14.94 10.25 22.14
CA LEU A 249 14.08 9.40 22.96
C LEU A 249 12.62 9.77 22.77
N MET A 250 11.93 9.01 21.92
CA MET A 250 10.53 9.23 21.62
C MET A 250 9.61 8.55 22.62
N ASP A 251 8.51 9.20 22.98
CA ASP A 251 7.40 8.50 23.63
C ASP A 251 6.77 7.52 22.63
N ALA A 252 6.24 6.41 23.13
CA ALA A 252 5.57 5.39 22.31
C ALA A 252 4.46 5.99 21.42
N GLU A 253 3.79 7.04 21.88
CA GLU A 253 2.70 7.73 21.19
C GLU A 253 3.13 9.04 20.49
N ASP A 254 4.42 9.38 20.48
CA ASP A 254 4.90 10.50 19.66
C ASP A 254 4.65 10.19 18.18
N PRO A 255 4.22 11.17 17.37
CA PRO A 255 4.02 10.99 15.94
C PRO A 255 5.29 10.55 15.22
N LEU A 256 5.17 9.60 14.30
CA LEU A 256 6.24 9.15 13.42
C LEU A 256 6.10 9.76 12.02
N PHE A 257 4.90 9.65 11.45
CA PHE A 257 4.62 10.19 10.12
C PHE A 257 3.15 10.57 9.92
N ILE A 258 2.95 11.40 8.90
CA ILE A 258 1.65 11.75 8.34
C ILE A 258 1.64 11.29 6.89
N LEU A 259 0.68 10.46 6.51
CA LEU A 259 0.54 9.98 5.15
C LEU A 259 -0.84 10.33 4.59
N TYR A 260 -0.85 11.07 3.48
CA TYR A 260 -2.08 11.55 2.88
C TYR A 260 -2.75 10.52 1.99
N THR A 261 -4.01 10.25 2.27
CA THR A 261 -4.88 9.40 1.45
C THR A 261 -5.94 10.23 0.73
N SER A 262 -6.40 9.75 -0.44
CA SER A 262 -7.52 10.36 -1.15
C SER A 262 -8.80 10.19 -0.32
N GLY A 263 -9.45 11.31 0.03
CA GLY A 263 -10.75 11.28 0.71
C GLY A 263 -11.91 11.22 -0.28
N SER A 264 -13.02 10.64 0.12
CA SER A 264 -14.29 10.69 -0.64
C SER A 264 -14.81 12.12 -0.85
N THR A 265 -14.40 13.05 0.00
CA THR A 265 -14.84 14.47 0.01
C THR A 265 -13.91 15.40 -0.79
N GLY A 266 -12.89 14.90 -1.50
CA GLY A 266 -11.99 15.68 -2.35
C GLY A 266 -10.73 16.22 -1.66
N LYS A 267 -10.75 16.58 -0.37
CA LYS A 267 -9.53 16.95 0.36
C LYS A 267 -8.80 15.71 0.87
N PRO A 268 -7.47 15.59 0.65
CA PRO A 268 -6.67 14.52 1.24
C PRO A 268 -6.81 14.47 2.76
N LYS A 269 -6.69 13.26 3.35
CA LYS A 269 -6.68 13.04 4.79
C LYS A 269 -5.26 12.70 5.22
N GLY A 270 -4.66 13.47 6.10
CA GLY A 270 -3.37 13.17 6.70
C GLY A 270 -3.52 12.10 7.80
N VAL A 271 -3.35 10.84 7.46
CA VAL A 271 -3.37 9.72 8.41
C VAL A 271 -2.12 9.78 9.27
N MET A 272 -2.28 9.92 10.59
CA MET A 272 -1.17 10.00 11.53
C MET A 272 -0.94 8.66 12.23
N HIS A 273 0.31 8.19 12.18
CA HIS A 273 0.79 7.04 12.93
C HIS A 273 1.84 7.43 13.96
N THR A 274 1.87 6.68 15.08
CA THR A 274 2.79 6.90 16.20
C THR A 274 3.92 5.88 16.21
N THR A 275 4.94 6.17 16.96
CA THR A 275 6.26 5.52 16.95
C THR A 275 6.20 4.01 17.23
N ALA A 276 5.75 3.60 18.43
CA ALA A 276 5.88 2.22 18.88
C ALA A 276 4.86 1.28 18.26
N GLY A 277 3.58 1.64 18.32
CA GLY A 277 2.50 0.76 17.88
C GLY A 277 2.58 0.45 16.38
N TYR A 278 2.92 1.46 15.58
CA TYR A 278 3.11 1.27 14.15
C TYR A 278 4.32 0.36 13.84
N LEU A 279 5.48 0.62 14.48
CA LEU A 279 6.67 -0.20 14.25
C LEU A 279 6.45 -1.65 14.65
N LEU A 280 5.77 -1.90 15.77
CA LEU A 280 5.42 -3.26 16.21
C LEU A 280 4.53 -3.95 15.19
N GLY A 281 3.47 -3.27 14.71
CA GLY A 281 2.57 -3.82 13.69
C GLY A 281 3.29 -4.19 12.40
N ALA A 282 4.14 -3.29 11.89
CA ALA A 282 4.94 -3.55 10.69
C ALA A 282 5.95 -4.70 10.89
N SER A 283 6.62 -4.75 12.04
CA SER A 283 7.62 -5.78 12.37
C SER A 283 7.01 -7.17 12.52
N ILE A 284 5.93 -7.32 13.31
CA ILE A 284 5.29 -8.61 13.56
C ILE A 284 4.66 -9.19 12.29
N THR A 285 4.02 -8.35 11.47
CA THR A 285 3.41 -8.79 10.22
C THR A 285 4.47 -9.13 9.17
N HIS A 286 5.55 -8.36 9.08
CA HIS A 286 6.68 -8.73 8.21
C HIS A 286 7.28 -10.09 8.62
N LYS A 287 7.44 -10.37 9.91
CA LYS A 287 7.98 -11.64 10.41
C LYS A 287 7.08 -12.82 10.05
N TYR A 288 5.79 -12.74 10.34
CA TYR A 288 4.89 -13.90 10.28
C TYR A 288 4.10 -14.04 8.97
N VAL A 289 3.65 -12.92 8.37
CA VAL A 289 2.89 -12.99 7.10
C VAL A 289 3.82 -13.37 5.94
N PHE A 290 5.03 -12.81 5.94
CA PHE A 290 6.01 -13.15 4.91
C PHE A 290 6.94 -14.28 5.32
N ASP A 291 6.72 -14.86 6.51
CA ASP A 291 7.54 -15.96 7.03
C ASP A 291 9.04 -15.68 6.82
N TYR A 292 9.46 -14.44 7.17
CA TYR A 292 10.80 -13.95 6.91
C TYR A 292 11.84 -14.73 7.72
N HIS A 293 12.86 -15.23 7.08
CA HIS A 293 14.03 -15.88 7.70
C HIS A 293 15.30 -15.09 7.40
N ASP A 294 16.26 -15.16 8.33
CA ASP A 294 17.53 -14.48 8.19
C ASP A 294 18.23 -14.87 6.86
N GLY A 295 18.64 -13.83 6.12
CA GLY A 295 19.29 -13.98 4.82
C GLY A 295 18.33 -13.98 3.62
N ASP A 296 17.02 -14.01 3.84
CA ASP A 296 16.06 -13.82 2.76
C ASP A 296 16.15 -12.40 2.19
N VAL A 297 16.08 -12.29 0.88
CA VAL A 297 15.89 -11.02 0.18
C VAL A 297 14.39 -10.79 0.00
N PHE A 298 13.90 -9.76 0.67
CA PHE A 298 12.50 -9.34 0.62
C PHE A 298 12.34 -8.20 -0.39
N TRP A 299 11.46 -8.36 -1.36
CA TRP A 299 11.15 -7.31 -2.34
C TRP A 299 9.69 -6.95 -2.34
N CYS A 300 9.40 -5.72 -1.93
CA CYS A 300 8.11 -5.06 -2.10
C CYS A 300 8.22 -4.04 -3.24
N THR A 301 7.36 -4.15 -4.25
CA THR A 301 7.40 -3.28 -5.45
C THR A 301 6.64 -1.96 -5.26
N ALA A 302 6.17 -1.66 -4.06
CA ALA A 302 5.49 -0.41 -3.76
C ALA A 302 6.47 0.77 -3.79
N ASP A 303 5.91 1.98 -3.75
CA ASP A 303 6.66 3.23 -3.58
C ASP A 303 6.57 3.69 -2.12
N VAL A 304 7.62 4.33 -1.60
CA VAL A 304 7.61 4.89 -0.23
C VAL A 304 6.59 6.02 -0.06
N GLY A 305 6.06 6.59 -1.12
CA GLY A 305 4.91 7.51 -1.10
C GLY A 305 3.59 6.88 -0.67
N TRP A 306 3.54 5.56 -0.47
CA TRP A 306 2.39 4.81 0.01
C TRP A 306 2.71 4.08 1.32
N VAL A 307 1.68 3.78 2.12
CA VAL A 307 1.89 3.08 3.40
C VAL A 307 2.56 1.71 3.20
N THR A 308 2.33 1.05 2.09
CA THR A 308 2.98 -0.23 1.77
C THR A 308 4.50 -0.09 1.69
N GLY A 309 5.00 1.00 1.09
CA GLY A 309 6.42 1.30 1.08
C GLY A 309 6.97 1.64 2.46
N HIS A 310 6.23 2.39 3.27
CA HIS A 310 6.61 2.65 4.67
C HIS A 310 6.75 1.35 5.46
N SER A 311 5.71 0.53 5.47
CA SER A 311 5.63 -0.66 6.31
C SER A 311 6.50 -1.82 5.82
N TYR A 312 6.62 -2.01 4.48
CA TYR A 312 7.23 -3.22 3.91
C TYR A 312 8.36 -2.96 2.90
N ILE A 313 8.88 -1.72 2.80
CA ILE A 313 10.20 -1.45 2.22
C ILE A 313 11.15 -1.00 3.32
N VAL A 314 10.71 -0.08 4.19
CA VAL A 314 11.59 0.58 5.16
C VAL A 314 11.42 -0.03 6.56
N TYR A 315 10.31 0.21 7.24
CA TYR A 315 10.22 0.00 8.69
C TYR A 315 10.14 -1.47 9.11
N GLY A 316 9.24 -2.26 8.54
CA GLY A 316 9.06 -3.66 8.92
C GLY A 316 10.29 -4.52 8.64
N PRO A 317 10.80 -4.51 7.39
CA PRO A 317 12.02 -5.27 7.06
C PRO A 317 13.24 -4.86 7.89
N LEU A 318 13.54 -3.55 7.97
CA LEU A 318 14.72 -3.08 8.69
C LEU A 318 14.61 -3.30 10.21
N ALA A 319 13.41 -3.18 10.79
CA ALA A 319 13.21 -3.53 12.19
C ALA A 319 13.52 -5.01 12.47
N ASN A 320 13.32 -5.90 11.52
CA ASN A 320 13.65 -7.32 11.63
C ASN A 320 15.09 -7.66 11.20
N GLY A 321 15.92 -6.68 10.88
CA GLY A 321 17.29 -6.92 10.42
C GLY A 321 17.37 -7.58 9.04
N ALA A 322 16.36 -7.37 8.20
CA ALA A 322 16.20 -8.00 6.90
C ALA A 322 17.04 -7.33 5.79
N ILE A 323 17.13 -8.02 4.66
CA ILE A 323 17.59 -7.47 3.39
C ILE A 323 16.36 -7.06 2.61
N THR A 324 16.16 -5.75 2.41
CA THR A 324 15.04 -5.22 1.62
C THR A 324 15.51 -4.71 0.27
N LEU A 325 14.74 -5.01 -0.80
CA LEU A 325 15.03 -4.51 -2.13
C LEU A 325 14.13 -3.31 -2.45
N MET A 326 14.75 -2.22 -2.84
CA MET A 326 14.13 -0.96 -3.24
C MET A 326 14.30 -0.76 -4.75
N PHE A 327 13.21 -0.63 -5.48
CA PHE A 327 13.19 -0.60 -6.93
C PHE A 327 12.70 0.75 -7.47
N GLU A 328 13.53 1.43 -8.27
CA GLU A 328 13.20 2.73 -8.87
C GLU A 328 12.37 2.60 -10.15
N GLY A 329 12.49 1.48 -10.87
CA GLY A 329 11.92 1.26 -12.19
C GLY A 329 10.43 0.96 -12.23
N VAL A 330 9.99 0.45 -13.38
CA VAL A 330 8.62 -0.04 -13.63
C VAL A 330 8.65 -1.48 -14.15
N PRO A 331 7.55 -2.25 -14.00
CA PRO A 331 7.54 -3.69 -14.29
C PRO A 331 7.82 -4.06 -15.74
N THR A 332 7.62 -3.12 -16.67
CA THR A 332 7.70 -3.38 -18.13
C THR A 332 8.83 -2.62 -18.84
N TYR A 333 9.76 -2.00 -18.09
CA TYR A 333 10.90 -1.30 -18.69
C TYR A 333 12.23 -1.97 -18.28
N PRO A 334 13.13 -2.23 -19.21
CA PRO A 334 13.03 -1.99 -20.65
C PRO A 334 12.11 -2.97 -21.39
N ASN A 335 11.69 -4.04 -20.76
CA ASN A 335 10.78 -5.04 -21.32
C ASN A 335 10.01 -5.80 -20.21
N ALA A 336 9.09 -6.69 -20.58
CA ALA A 336 8.20 -7.40 -19.64
C ALA A 336 8.90 -8.47 -18.78
N SER A 337 10.18 -8.77 -18.99
CA SER A 337 10.96 -9.67 -18.11
C SER A 337 11.55 -8.96 -16.90
N ARG A 338 11.48 -7.62 -16.85
CA ARG A 338 12.19 -6.78 -15.87
C ARG A 338 12.07 -7.27 -14.42
N PHE A 339 10.88 -7.61 -13.95
CA PHE A 339 10.69 -8.10 -12.58
C PHE A 339 11.36 -9.46 -12.36
N TRP A 340 11.29 -10.31 -13.34
CA TRP A 340 11.85 -11.66 -13.25
C TRP A 340 13.38 -11.64 -13.31
N ASP A 341 13.93 -10.73 -14.10
CA ASP A 341 15.38 -10.48 -14.15
C ASP A 341 15.92 -9.94 -12.82
N VAL A 342 15.18 -9.03 -12.16
CA VAL A 342 15.51 -8.53 -10.81
C VAL A 342 15.48 -9.66 -9.78
N ILE A 343 14.48 -10.54 -9.84
CA ILE A 343 14.37 -11.71 -8.95
C ILE A 343 15.60 -12.61 -9.10
N ASP A 344 16.00 -12.92 -10.32
CA ASP A 344 17.17 -13.77 -10.57
C ASP A 344 18.48 -13.08 -10.22
N LYS A 345 18.61 -11.78 -10.55
CA LYS A 345 19.82 -10.97 -10.28
C LYS A 345 20.12 -10.90 -8.78
N HIS A 346 19.10 -10.57 -7.97
CA HIS A 346 19.26 -10.34 -6.54
C HIS A 346 18.86 -11.52 -5.67
N LYS A 347 18.52 -12.67 -6.28
CA LYS A 347 18.10 -13.89 -5.55
C LYS A 347 16.94 -13.63 -4.59
N VAL A 348 15.93 -12.91 -5.05
CA VAL A 348 14.75 -12.57 -4.25
C VAL A 348 14.04 -13.82 -3.76
N ASN A 349 13.75 -13.88 -2.47
CA ASN A 349 13.07 -15.01 -1.82
C ASN A 349 11.58 -14.74 -1.62
N ILE A 350 11.23 -13.48 -1.33
CA ILE A 350 9.86 -13.05 -1.05
C ILE A 350 9.53 -11.87 -1.97
N PHE A 351 8.48 -12.05 -2.78
CA PHE A 351 8.06 -11.06 -3.76
C PHE A 351 6.64 -10.57 -3.48
N TYR A 352 6.49 -9.28 -3.16
CA TYR A 352 5.24 -8.65 -2.74
C TYR A 352 4.88 -7.50 -3.68
N THR A 353 3.74 -7.65 -4.41
CA THR A 353 3.37 -6.71 -5.46
C THR A 353 1.84 -6.49 -5.53
N ALA A 354 1.40 -5.57 -6.39
CA ALA A 354 -0.02 -5.26 -6.55
C ALA A 354 -0.66 -6.08 -7.68
N PRO A 355 -1.94 -6.48 -7.58
CA PRO A 355 -2.69 -7.15 -8.64
C PRO A 355 -2.66 -6.42 -9.99
N THR A 356 -2.64 -5.09 -9.98
CA THR A 356 -2.50 -4.30 -11.21
C THR A 356 -1.18 -4.61 -11.95
N ALA A 357 -0.06 -4.74 -11.23
CA ALA A 357 1.22 -5.14 -11.83
C ALA A 357 1.17 -6.58 -12.36
N ILE A 358 0.56 -7.48 -11.60
CA ILE A 358 0.37 -8.89 -11.99
C ILE A 358 -0.43 -8.97 -13.30
N ARG A 359 -1.57 -8.29 -13.39
CA ARG A 359 -2.40 -8.27 -14.61
C ARG A 359 -1.69 -7.67 -15.81
N ALA A 360 -0.92 -6.59 -15.62
CA ALA A 360 -0.13 -5.98 -16.69
C ALA A 360 0.93 -6.94 -17.24
N LEU A 361 1.59 -7.69 -16.35
CA LEU A 361 2.59 -8.69 -16.74
C LEU A 361 1.94 -9.93 -17.36
N MET A 362 0.81 -10.40 -16.83
CA MET A 362 0.01 -11.49 -17.41
C MET A 362 -0.43 -11.17 -18.85
N ALA A 363 -0.82 -9.93 -19.13
CA ALA A 363 -1.17 -9.48 -20.47
C ALA A 363 0.00 -9.55 -21.48
N SER A 364 1.24 -9.59 -21.01
CA SER A 364 2.45 -9.79 -21.84
C SER A 364 2.74 -11.28 -22.13
N GLY A 365 1.92 -12.19 -21.62
CA GLY A 365 2.07 -13.63 -21.79
C GLY A 365 3.08 -14.26 -20.81
N ASP A 366 3.22 -15.59 -20.93
CA ASP A 366 4.06 -16.39 -20.01
C ASP A 366 5.54 -16.39 -20.37
N GLU A 367 5.89 -16.12 -21.64
CA GLU A 367 7.26 -16.26 -22.13
C GLU A 367 8.28 -15.40 -21.37
N PRO A 368 8.02 -14.11 -21.05
CA PRO A 368 8.96 -13.32 -20.28
C PRO A 368 9.25 -13.90 -18.89
N VAL A 369 8.26 -14.57 -18.27
CA VAL A 369 8.41 -15.24 -16.99
C VAL A 369 9.23 -16.52 -17.12
N LYS A 370 8.91 -17.36 -18.12
CA LYS A 370 9.54 -18.68 -18.33
C LYS A 370 11.01 -18.61 -18.76
N GLN A 371 11.45 -17.48 -19.29
CA GLN A 371 12.86 -17.24 -19.67
C GLN A 371 13.78 -17.08 -18.46
N THR A 372 13.24 -16.90 -17.25
CA THR A 372 13.97 -16.72 -16.00
C THR A 372 13.79 -17.91 -15.07
N SER A 373 14.76 -18.12 -14.18
CA SER A 373 14.74 -19.27 -13.27
C SER A 373 13.78 -19.08 -12.09
N ARG A 374 13.82 -17.91 -11.47
CA ARG A 374 13.08 -17.57 -10.23
C ARG A 374 13.23 -18.60 -9.10
N ALA A 375 14.29 -19.43 -9.18
CA ALA A 375 14.48 -20.56 -8.26
C ALA A 375 14.63 -20.13 -6.80
N SER A 376 15.05 -18.86 -6.56
CA SER A 376 15.17 -18.29 -5.21
C SER A 376 13.82 -17.97 -4.57
N LEU A 377 12.76 -17.73 -5.36
CA LEU A 377 11.43 -17.44 -4.82
C LEU A 377 10.91 -18.58 -3.96
N ARG A 378 10.37 -18.24 -2.80
CA ARG A 378 9.71 -19.18 -1.89
C ARG A 378 8.33 -18.69 -1.42
N LEU A 379 8.03 -17.40 -1.58
CA LEU A 379 6.77 -16.80 -1.18
C LEU A 379 6.42 -15.65 -2.12
N LEU A 380 5.14 -15.58 -2.48
CA LEU A 380 4.54 -14.49 -3.23
C LEU A 380 3.53 -13.75 -2.35
N GLY A 381 3.34 -12.46 -2.62
CA GLY A 381 2.35 -11.67 -1.91
C GLY A 381 1.61 -10.71 -2.82
N SER A 382 0.37 -10.40 -2.45
CA SER A 382 -0.52 -9.47 -3.15
C SER A 382 -1.04 -8.38 -2.21
N VAL A 383 -1.13 -7.14 -2.70
CA VAL A 383 -1.51 -5.98 -1.89
C VAL A 383 -2.19 -4.87 -2.69
N GLY A 384 -3.03 -4.11 -2.00
CA GLY A 384 -3.54 -2.80 -2.43
C GLY A 384 -4.91 -2.82 -3.06
N GLU A 385 -5.31 -3.93 -3.64
CA GLU A 385 -6.65 -4.17 -4.19
C GLU A 385 -6.97 -5.68 -4.17
N PRO A 386 -8.23 -6.09 -4.26
CA PRO A 386 -8.57 -7.51 -4.41
C PRO A 386 -7.95 -8.09 -5.69
N ILE A 387 -7.34 -9.27 -5.58
CA ILE A 387 -6.87 -10.03 -6.73
C ILE A 387 -7.98 -10.97 -7.21
N ASN A 388 -8.29 -10.92 -8.51
CA ASN A 388 -9.24 -11.86 -9.08
C ASN A 388 -8.65 -13.27 -9.17
N PRO A 389 -9.48 -14.34 -9.09
CA PRO A 389 -9.01 -15.71 -9.07
C PRO A 389 -8.10 -16.10 -10.25
N GLU A 390 -8.37 -15.58 -11.45
CA GLU A 390 -7.56 -15.86 -12.64
C GLU A 390 -6.14 -15.32 -12.51
N ALA A 391 -5.97 -14.05 -12.13
CA ALA A 391 -4.65 -13.46 -11.90
C ALA A 391 -3.93 -14.13 -10.73
N TRP A 392 -4.67 -14.57 -9.71
CA TRP A 392 -4.14 -15.35 -8.60
C TRP A 392 -3.61 -16.71 -9.06
N GLU A 393 -4.37 -17.44 -9.89
CA GLU A 393 -3.99 -18.73 -10.47
C GLU A 393 -2.75 -18.58 -11.37
N TRP A 394 -2.72 -17.56 -12.22
CA TRP A 394 -1.54 -17.26 -13.05
C TRP A 394 -0.32 -16.95 -12.19
N TYR A 395 -0.49 -16.14 -11.15
CA TYR A 395 0.58 -15.76 -10.23
C TYR A 395 1.13 -16.99 -9.50
N TYR A 396 0.25 -17.90 -9.07
CA TYR A 396 0.63 -19.16 -8.41
C TYR A 396 1.33 -20.14 -9.37
N HIS A 397 0.73 -20.40 -10.52
CA HIS A 397 1.20 -21.45 -11.44
C HIS A 397 2.36 -21.00 -12.31
N VAL A 398 2.33 -19.76 -12.84
CA VAL A 398 3.32 -19.27 -13.81
C VAL A 398 4.49 -18.59 -13.08
N VAL A 399 4.22 -17.66 -12.18
CA VAL A 399 5.30 -16.94 -11.47
C VAL A 399 5.89 -17.80 -10.36
N GLY A 400 5.05 -18.43 -9.57
CA GLY A 400 5.44 -19.25 -8.43
C GLY A 400 5.78 -20.71 -8.74
N ASP A 401 5.68 -21.15 -10.00
CA ASP A 401 5.88 -22.54 -10.44
C ASP A 401 5.09 -23.56 -9.59
N ALA A 402 3.90 -23.19 -9.12
CA ALA A 402 3.04 -23.95 -8.22
C ALA A 402 3.72 -24.41 -6.90
N ARG A 403 4.83 -23.78 -6.50
CA ARG A 403 5.61 -24.11 -5.29
C ARG A 403 5.66 -22.98 -4.26
N CYS A 404 5.35 -21.74 -4.67
CA CYS A 404 5.35 -20.58 -3.79
C CYS A 404 3.93 -20.30 -3.30
N PRO A 405 3.64 -20.38 -1.99
CA PRO A 405 2.35 -19.93 -1.48
C PRO A 405 2.17 -18.43 -1.72
N ILE A 406 0.90 -17.99 -1.84
CA ILE A 406 0.55 -16.59 -2.00
C ILE A 406 -0.07 -16.08 -0.71
N VAL A 407 0.48 -15.01 -0.16
CA VAL A 407 -0.17 -14.22 0.90
C VAL A 407 -0.91 -13.05 0.26
N ASP A 408 -2.23 -13.19 0.17
CA ASP A 408 -3.13 -12.14 -0.30
C ASP A 408 -3.56 -11.30 0.90
N THR A 409 -3.04 -10.07 1.00
CA THR A 409 -3.11 -9.28 2.22
C THR A 409 -4.17 -8.19 2.11
N TRP A 410 -5.04 -8.10 3.13
CA TRP A 410 -5.92 -6.96 3.29
C TRP A 410 -5.50 -6.09 4.47
N TRP A 411 -5.35 -4.82 4.20
CA TRP A 411 -5.06 -3.76 5.15
C TRP A 411 -5.18 -2.37 4.51
N GLN A 412 -5.03 -1.33 5.29
CA GLN A 412 -5.24 0.05 4.85
C GLN A 412 -4.12 0.95 5.39
N THR A 413 -3.99 2.17 4.85
CA THR A 413 -3.12 3.20 5.44
C THR A 413 -3.48 3.43 6.91
N GLU A 414 -4.76 3.45 7.20
CA GLU A 414 -5.33 3.65 8.53
C GLU A 414 -5.04 2.50 9.50
N THR A 415 -4.84 1.29 9.01
CA THR A 415 -4.49 0.15 9.88
C THR A 415 -3.00 0.05 10.15
N GLY A 416 -2.15 0.66 9.32
CA GLY A 416 -0.70 0.73 9.46
C GLY A 416 0.05 -0.57 9.19
N SER A 417 -0.61 -1.71 9.28
CA SER A 417 -0.05 -3.04 9.02
C SER A 417 -1.13 -4.01 8.56
N ILE A 418 -0.73 -5.21 8.09
CA ILE A 418 -1.62 -6.25 7.59
C ILE A 418 -2.58 -6.73 8.69
N MET A 419 -3.87 -6.84 8.33
CA MET A 419 -4.96 -7.21 9.24
C MET A 419 -5.54 -8.60 8.95
N ILE A 420 -5.71 -8.95 7.68
CA ILE A 420 -6.23 -10.25 7.25
C ILE A 420 -5.31 -10.78 6.17
N SER A 421 -4.82 -12.01 6.33
CA SER A 421 -3.90 -12.64 5.38
C SER A 421 -3.80 -14.15 5.62
N PRO A 422 -3.57 -14.97 4.60
CA PRO A 422 -3.06 -16.30 4.81
C PRO A 422 -1.71 -16.27 5.51
N LEU A 423 -1.40 -17.32 6.26
CA LEU A 423 -0.10 -17.48 6.91
C LEU A 423 0.61 -18.71 6.36
N PRO A 424 1.86 -18.59 5.89
CA PRO A 424 2.63 -19.72 5.40
C PRO A 424 2.73 -20.84 6.44
N GLY A 425 2.56 -22.08 5.99
CA GLY A 425 2.61 -23.26 6.88
C GLY A 425 1.37 -23.50 7.75
N VAL A 426 0.41 -22.58 7.73
CA VAL A 426 -0.81 -22.63 8.58
C VAL A 426 -2.07 -22.68 7.75
N THR A 427 -2.20 -21.83 6.73
CA THR A 427 -3.47 -21.55 6.06
C THR A 427 -3.51 -22.20 4.68
N ASP A 428 -4.49 -23.05 4.40
CA ASP A 428 -4.81 -23.48 3.05
C ASP A 428 -5.25 -22.26 2.22
N LEU A 429 -4.90 -22.24 0.93
CA LEU A 429 -5.16 -21.05 0.12
C LEU A 429 -6.44 -21.24 -0.71
N LYS A 430 -7.24 -20.18 -0.82
CA LYS A 430 -8.39 -20.09 -1.72
C LYS A 430 -8.18 -18.85 -2.62
N PRO A 431 -8.19 -19.00 -3.96
CA PRO A 431 -7.92 -17.91 -4.88
C PRO A 431 -8.73 -16.63 -4.59
N GLY A 432 -8.04 -15.49 -4.51
CA GLY A 432 -8.63 -14.19 -4.25
C GLY A 432 -9.11 -13.95 -2.81
N SER A 433 -8.86 -14.89 -1.88
CA SER A 433 -9.19 -14.73 -0.47
C SER A 433 -8.02 -14.17 0.33
N ALA A 434 -8.28 -13.14 1.14
CA ALA A 434 -7.36 -12.70 2.18
C ALA A 434 -7.31 -13.66 3.38
N ALA A 435 -8.04 -14.76 3.33
CA ALA A 435 -8.13 -15.85 4.31
C ALA A 435 -8.61 -15.41 5.70
N THR A 436 -7.77 -15.49 6.73
CA THR A 436 -8.16 -15.37 8.14
C THR A 436 -7.53 -14.15 8.83
N PRO A 437 -8.12 -13.64 9.90
CA PRO A 437 -7.57 -12.50 10.62
C PRO A 437 -6.21 -12.82 11.26
N PHE A 438 -5.33 -11.80 11.24
CA PHE A 438 -4.05 -11.81 11.91
C PHE A 438 -4.20 -11.62 13.43
N PHE A 439 -3.13 -11.79 14.19
CA PHE A 439 -3.11 -11.64 15.65
C PHE A 439 -3.68 -10.30 16.12
N GLY A 440 -4.55 -10.33 17.11
CA GLY A 440 -5.20 -9.16 17.69
C GLY A 440 -6.27 -8.51 16.83
N VAL A 441 -6.53 -9.06 15.64
CA VAL A 441 -7.57 -8.56 14.74
C VAL A 441 -8.86 -9.34 14.93
N LYS A 442 -9.93 -8.65 15.31
CA LYS A 442 -11.27 -9.23 15.52
C LYS A 442 -12.25 -8.61 14.53
N PRO A 443 -12.32 -9.13 13.28
CA PRO A 443 -13.24 -8.62 12.29
C PRO A 443 -14.67 -9.10 12.54
N ALA A 444 -15.64 -8.28 12.11
CA ALA A 444 -17.04 -8.65 12.02
C ALA A 444 -17.63 -8.16 10.69
N LEU A 445 -18.72 -8.77 10.26
CA LEU A 445 -19.51 -8.30 9.12
C LEU A 445 -20.83 -7.76 9.64
N LEU A 446 -21.18 -6.54 9.26
CA LEU A 446 -22.42 -5.91 9.63
C LEU A 446 -23.35 -5.72 8.42
N ASP A 447 -24.66 -5.83 8.65
CA ASP A 447 -25.65 -5.43 7.67
C ASP A 447 -25.76 -3.88 7.60
N ALA A 448 -26.70 -3.38 6.81
CA ALA A 448 -26.92 -1.93 6.66
C ALA A 448 -27.42 -1.25 7.93
N ASP A 449 -28.10 -2.00 8.79
CA ASP A 449 -28.68 -1.53 10.05
C ASP A 449 -27.67 -1.65 11.24
N GLY A 450 -26.49 -2.21 10.99
CA GLY A 450 -25.43 -2.38 11.98
C GLY A 450 -25.52 -3.67 12.80
N ASN A 451 -26.37 -4.63 12.41
CA ASN A 451 -26.46 -5.93 13.07
C ASN A 451 -25.31 -6.83 12.60
N GLU A 452 -24.71 -7.58 13.54
CA GLU A 452 -23.64 -8.53 13.22
C GLU A 452 -24.19 -9.77 12.51
N LEU A 453 -23.58 -10.11 11.37
CA LEU A 453 -23.90 -11.28 10.56
C LEU A 453 -23.07 -12.47 11.02
N VAL A 454 -23.74 -13.58 11.34
CA VAL A 454 -23.10 -14.83 11.83
C VAL A 454 -22.95 -15.85 10.70
N GLY A 455 -21.88 -16.66 10.72
CA GLY A 455 -21.61 -17.71 9.72
C GLY A 455 -21.19 -17.14 8.37
N ALA A 456 -21.49 -17.88 7.28
CA ALA A 456 -21.24 -17.41 5.92
C ALA A 456 -22.15 -16.22 5.60
N ALA A 457 -21.55 -15.08 5.25
CA ALA A 457 -22.28 -13.83 5.05
C ALA A 457 -21.50 -12.85 4.16
N THR A 458 -22.21 -11.86 3.63
CA THR A 458 -21.63 -10.68 2.97
C THR A 458 -22.13 -9.43 3.67
N GLY A 459 -21.23 -8.52 4.03
CA GLY A 459 -21.58 -7.32 4.76
C GLY A 459 -20.46 -6.27 4.79
N ASN A 460 -20.67 -5.23 5.57
CA ASN A 460 -19.68 -4.20 5.83
C ASN A 460 -18.62 -4.73 6.79
N LEU A 461 -17.36 -4.68 6.39
CA LEU A 461 -16.24 -5.14 7.22
C LEU A 461 -15.94 -4.10 8.30
N VAL A 462 -15.93 -4.55 9.55
CA VAL A 462 -15.58 -3.73 10.70
C VAL A 462 -14.60 -4.48 11.61
N ILE A 463 -13.86 -3.75 12.45
CA ILE A 463 -12.96 -4.34 13.45
C ILE A 463 -13.45 -3.93 14.85
N SER A 464 -13.63 -4.91 15.74
CA SER A 464 -14.23 -4.71 17.07
C SER A 464 -13.22 -4.54 18.20
N GLN A 465 -11.91 -4.63 17.93
CA GLN A 465 -10.83 -4.52 18.91
C GLN A 465 -9.71 -3.62 18.40
N SER A 466 -9.16 -2.75 19.26
CA SER A 466 -8.00 -1.91 18.95
C SER A 466 -6.73 -2.75 18.75
N TRP A 467 -5.83 -2.30 17.88
CA TRP A 467 -4.53 -2.93 17.58
C TRP A 467 -3.42 -1.86 17.60
N PRO A 468 -2.14 -2.24 17.81
CA PRO A 468 -1.07 -1.27 18.04
C PRO A 468 -0.87 -0.24 16.94
N SER A 469 -0.94 -0.65 15.66
CA SER A 469 -0.75 0.21 14.47
C SER A 469 -2.01 0.91 13.98
N GLN A 470 -3.08 0.94 14.78
CA GLN A 470 -4.31 1.68 14.45
C GLN A 470 -4.01 3.17 14.23
N ILE A 471 -4.69 3.79 13.27
CA ILE A 471 -4.70 5.25 13.09
C ILE A 471 -4.94 5.96 14.42
N ARG A 472 -4.15 7.00 14.71
CA ARG A 472 -4.37 7.82 15.90
C ARG A 472 -5.32 8.98 15.65
N THR A 473 -5.19 9.60 14.50
CA THR A 473 -6.07 10.71 14.09
C THR A 473 -5.88 11.03 12.61
N VAL A 474 -6.77 11.83 12.07
CA VAL A 474 -6.49 12.65 10.88
C VAL A 474 -5.80 13.91 11.38
N TYR A 475 -4.63 14.21 10.84
CA TYR A 475 -3.82 15.37 11.26
C TYR A 475 -4.61 16.66 11.14
N GLY A 476 -4.62 17.45 12.21
CA GLY A 476 -5.38 18.71 12.27
C GLY A 476 -6.91 18.57 12.37
N ASP A 477 -7.47 17.34 12.20
CA ASP A 477 -8.91 17.14 12.15
C ASP A 477 -9.35 15.80 12.79
N HIS A 478 -9.30 15.73 14.12
CA HIS A 478 -9.70 14.53 14.85
C HIS A 478 -11.20 14.20 14.66
N GLN A 479 -12.03 15.21 14.48
CA GLN A 479 -13.46 15.01 14.26
C GLN A 479 -13.72 14.23 12.96
N ARG A 480 -12.96 14.52 11.91
CA ARG A 480 -13.02 13.76 10.65
C ARG A 480 -12.61 12.28 10.84
N CYS A 481 -11.64 12.00 11.70
CA CYS A 481 -11.29 10.64 12.05
C CYS A 481 -12.47 9.91 12.70
N LEU A 482 -13.08 10.54 13.70
CA LEU A 482 -14.26 10.02 14.40
C LEU A 482 -15.42 9.78 13.43
N ASP A 483 -15.79 10.78 12.65
CA ASP A 483 -16.93 10.73 11.73
C ASP A 483 -16.74 9.68 10.61
N THR A 484 -15.50 9.48 10.14
CA THR A 484 -15.22 8.56 9.03
C THR A 484 -15.17 7.10 9.49
N TYR A 485 -14.53 6.81 10.64
CA TYR A 485 -14.15 5.45 10.97
C TYR A 485 -14.86 4.86 12.20
N PHE A 486 -15.43 5.68 13.08
CA PHE A 486 -15.94 5.17 14.37
C PHE A 486 -17.43 5.49 14.60
N LYS A 487 -17.94 6.55 13.98
CA LYS A 487 -19.33 6.96 14.11
C LYS A 487 -20.32 6.16 13.25
N PRO A 488 -19.93 5.66 12.04
CA PRO A 488 -20.86 4.88 11.22
C PRO A 488 -21.41 3.63 11.93
N TYR A 489 -20.55 2.95 12.73
CA TYR A 489 -20.93 1.78 13.53
C TYR A 489 -20.36 1.92 14.94
N PRO A 490 -21.13 2.42 15.92
CA PRO A 490 -20.63 2.63 17.28
C PRO A 490 -20.08 1.35 17.91
N GLY A 491 -18.87 1.44 18.47
CA GLY A 491 -18.16 0.30 19.05
C GLY A 491 -17.24 -0.47 18.09
N TYR A 492 -17.21 -0.05 16.82
CA TYR A 492 -16.38 -0.67 15.80
C TYR A 492 -15.51 0.37 15.08
N TYR A 493 -14.37 -0.07 14.54
CA TYR A 493 -13.67 0.63 13.49
C TYR A 493 -14.28 0.21 12.15
N PHE A 494 -14.85 1.16 11.41
CA PHE A 494 -15.43 0.96 10.10
C PHE A 494 -14.35 1.08 9.02
N THR A 495 -14.12 0.00 8.28
CA THR A 495 -13.07 -0.05 7.26
C THR A 495 -13.45 0.70 5.97
N GLY A 496 -14.75 0.90 5.73
CA GLY A 496 -15.26 1.38 4.45
C GLY A 496 -15.17 0.33 3.34
N ASP A 497 -14.79 -0.90 3.65
CA ASP A 497 -14.77 -2.04 2.72
C ASP A 497 -15.94 -2.98 3.00
N SER A 498 -16.42 -3.63 1.95
CA SER A 498 -17.35 -4.75 2.01
C SER A 498 -16.59 -6.06 1.87
N ALA A 499 -17.02 -7.08 2.60
CA ALA A 499 -16.39 -8.39 2.52
C ALA A 499 -17.44 -9.51 2.57
N ARG A 500 -17.07 -10.65 2.00
CA ARG A 500 -17.76 -11.92 2.13
C ARG A 500 -16.95 -12.87 3.01
N ARG A 501 -17.62 -13.57 3.91
CA ARG A 501 -17.03 -14.65 4.71
C ARG A 501 -17.73 -15.96 4.35
N ASP A 502 -16.96 -17.06 4.16
CA ASP A 502 -17.52 -18.39 3.94
C ASP A 502 -17.67 -19.21 5.23
N ASP A 503 -18.14 -20.46 5.10
CA ASP A 503 -18.36 -21.39 6.22
C ASP A 503 -17.05 -21.79 6.95
N ASP A 504 -15.89 -21.65 6.28
CA ASP A 504 -14.57 -21.92 6.86
C ASP A 504 -13.94 -20.65 7.48
N ASN A 505 -14.70 -19.54 7.59
CA ASN A 505 -14.26 -18.23 8.07
C ASN A 505 -13.18 -17.55 7.23
N TYR A 506 -13.11 -17.85 5.92
CA TYR A 506 -12.26 -17.13 4.99
C TYR A 506 -12.94 -15.85 4.52
N TYR A 507 -12.17 -14.76 4.43
CA TYR A 507 -12.63 -13.44 4.02
C TYR A 507 -12.21 -13.13 2.58
N TRP A 508 -13.15 -12.66 1.77
CA TRP A 508 -12.93 -12.02 0.47
C TRP A 508 -13.36 -10.57 0.60
N VAL A 509 -12.45 -9.64 0.38
CA VAL A 509 -12.81 -8.23 0.28
C VAL A 509 -13.40 -7.99 -1.10
N THR A 510 -14.66 -7.54 -1.14
CA THR A 510 -15.44 -7.42 -2.38
C THR A 510 -15.43 -6.01 -2.97
N GLY A 511 -14.77 -5.06 -2.30
CA GLY A 511 -14.60 -3.68 -2.73
C GLY A 511 -15.02 -2.67 -1.67
N ARG A 512 -15.00 -1.40 -2.05
CA ARG A 512 -15.44 -0.30 -1.18
C ARG A 512 -16.95 -0.32 -1.00
N VAL A 513 -17.42 0.05 0.20
CA VAL A 513 -18.86 0.15 0.48
C VAL A 513 -19.54 1.19 -0.42
N ASP A 514 -18.85 2.29 -0.73
CA ASP A 514 -19.27 3.34 -1.65
C ASP A 514 -19.19 2.94 -3.14
N ASP A 515 -18.53 1.83 -3.48
CA ASP A 515 -18.49 1.23 -4.82
C ASP A 515 -19.49 0.07 -5.00
N VAL A 516 -20.26 -0.28 -3.97
CA VAL A 516 -21.33 -1.28 -4.07
C VAL A 516 -22.49 -0.70 -4.88
N ILE A 517 -23.01 -1.48 -5.84
CA ILE A 517 -24.12 -1.11 -6.71
C ILE A 517 -25.40 -1.76 -6.20
N ASN A 518 -26.49 -1.00 -6.11
CA ASN A 518 -27.81 -1.50 -5.77
C ASN A 518 -28.68 -1.60 -7.03
N VAL A 519 -28.78 -2.78 -7.61
CA VAL A 519 -29.58 -3.05 -8.80
C VAL A 519 -30.86 -3.77 -8.42
N SER A 520 -32.00 -3.13 -8.55
CA SER A 520 -33.33 -3.74 -8.26
C SER A 520 -33.40 -4.41 -6.88
N GLY A 521 -32.78 -3.81 -5.86
CA GLY A 521 -32.69 -4.35 -4.50
C GLY A 521 -31.59 -5.39 -4.25
N HIS A 522 -30.83 -5.77 -5.26
CA HIS A 522 -29.65 -6.62 -5.11
C HIS A 522 -28.40 -5.77 -4.90
N ARG A 523 -27.67 -6.05 -3.82
CA ARG A 523 -26.39 -5.40 -3.50
C ARG A 523 -25.27 -6.18 -4.17
N LEU A 524 -24.59 -5.55 -5.13
CA LEU A 524 -23.54 -6.15 -5.96
C LEU A 524 -22.21 -5.45 -5.70
N GLY A 525 -21.17 -6.23 -5.42
CA GLY A 525 -19.80 -5.72 -5.43
C GLY A 525 -19.31 -5.50 -6.86
N THR A 526 -18.73 -4.33 -7.14
CA THR A 526 -18.16 -4.06 -8.47
C THR A 526 -17.09 -5.07 -8.84
N ALA A 527 -16.28 -5.53 -7.86
CA ALA A 527 -15.22 -6.50 -8.05
C ALA A 527 -15.70 -7.86 -8.57
N GLU A 528 -16.91 -8.31 -8.21
CA GLU A 528 -17.46 -9.57 -8.72
C GLU A 528 -17.74 -9.50 -10.22
N ILE A 529 -18.30 -8.37 -10.68
CA ILE A 529 -18.62 -8.16 -12.10
C ILE A 529 -17.33 -7.93 -12.89
N GLU A 530 -16.38 -7.18 -12.35
CA GLU A 530 -15.05 -6.97 -12.92
C GLU A 530 -14.32 -8.30 -13.11
N SER A 531 -14.34 -9.16 -12.09
CA SER A 531 -13.75 -10.50 -12.16
C SER A 531 -14.40 -11.37 -13.24
N ALA A 532 -15.73 -11.35 -13.34
CA ALA A 532 -16.42 -12.07 -14.40
C ALA A 532 -16.04 -11.56 -15.80
N LEU A 533 -15.93 -10.25 -15.98
CA LEU A 533 -15.51 -9.68 -17.27
C LEU A 533 -14.08 -10.09 -17.64
N VAL A 534 -13.15 -10.07 -16.68
CA VAL A 534 -11.74 -10.43 -16.90
C VAL A 534 -11.53 -11.93 -17.18
N LEU A 535 -12.46 -12.80 -16.76
CA LEU A 535 -12.45 -14.22 -17.15
C LEU A 535 -12.68 -14.43 -18.66
N HIS A 536 -13.21 -13.44 -19.36
CA HIS A 536 -13.39 -13.53 -20.80
C HIS A 536 -12.04 -13.35 -21.54
N PRO A 537 -11.67 -14.26 -22.49
CA PRO A 537 -10.34 -14.30 -23.12
C PRO A 537 -9.94 -13.01 -23.86
N ASN A 538 -10.91 -12.21 -24.25
CA ASN A 538 -10.67 -10.96 -24.99
C ASN A 538 -10.51 -9.73 -24.06
N VAL A 539 -10.66 -9.87 -22.73
CA VAL A 539 -10.63 -8.78 -21.77
C VAL A 539 -9.32 -8.77 -20.99
N ALA A 540 -8.59 -7.67 -21.09
CA ALA A 540 -7.36 -7.44 -20.31
C ALA A 540 -7.67 -6.87 -18.92
N GLU A 541 -8.63 -5.93 -18.87
CA GLU A 541 -8.99 -5.25 -17.62
C GLU A 541 -10.43 -4.71 -17.69
N ALA A 542 -11.08 -4.64 -16.53
CA ALA A 542 -12.41 -4.05 -16.42
C ALA A 542 -12.53 -3.21 -15.15
N ALA A 543 -13.34 -2.14 -15.23
CA ALA A 543 -13.80 -1.37 -14.09
C ALA A 543 -15.31 -1.16 -14.17
N VAL A 544 -16.00 -1.40 -13.07
CA VAL A 544 -17.46 -1.32 -13.00
C VAL A 544 -17.87 -0.25 -12.02
N VAL A 545 -18.89 0.51 -12.40
CA VAL A 545 -19.51 1.53 -11.55
C VAL A 545 -21.04 1.51 -11.68
N GLY A 546 -21.71 1.93 -10.62
CA GLY A 546 -23.14 2.24 -10.68
C GLY A 546 -23.38 3.62 -11.30
N TYR A 547 -24.45 3.75 -12.07
CA TYR A 547 -24.96 5.03 -12.55
C TYR A 547 -26.48 5.12 -12.34
N PRO A 548 -27.05 6.33 -12.24
CA PRO A 548 -28.49 6.50 -12.05
C PRO A 548 -29.30 5.83 -13.16
N HIS A 549 -30.29 5.01 -12.80
CA HIS A 549 -31.16 4.31 -13.73
C HIS A 549 -32.63 4.44 -13.29
N GLU A 550 -33.52 4.94 -14.17
CA GLU A 550 -34.88 5.32 -13.86
C GLU A 550 -35.72 4.19 -13.24
N ILE A 551 -35.54 2.94 -13.69
CA ILE A 551 -36.35 1.80 -13.26
C ILE A 551 -35.68 1.01 -12.13
N LYS A 552 -34.34 0.85 -12.17
CA LYS A 552 -33.59 -0.03 -11.27
C LYS A 552 -32.97 0.69 -10.07
N GLY A 553 -33.10 2.00 -10.01
CA GLY A 553 -32.39 2.87 -9.07
C GLY A 553 -30.94 3.08 -9.53
N GLN A 554 -30.18 2.00 -9.70
CA GLN A 554 -28.84 2.03 -10.30
C GLN A 554 -28.75 1.00 -11.44
N GLY A 555 -28.08 1.37 -12.53
CA GLY A 555 -27.63 0.49 -13.60
C GLY A 555 -26.14 0.20 -13.48
N ILE A 556 -25.70 -0.84 -14.16
CA ILE A 556 -24.29 -1.28 -14.17
C ILE A 556 -23.63 -0.75 -15.44
N TYR A 557 -22.58 0.08 -15.25
CA TYR A 557 -21.74 0.58 -16.33
C TYR A 557 -20.35 -0.06 -16.22
N ALA A 558 -19.94 -0.78 -17.25
CA ALA A 558 -18.66 -1.45 -17.34
C ALA A 558 -17.74 -0.74 -18.33
N TYR A 559 -16.55 -0.35 -17.89
CA TYR A 559 -15.43 0.09 -18.73
C TYR A 559 -14.52 -1.11 -18.94
N VAL A 560 -14.21 -1.43 -20.19
CA VAL A 560 -13.47 -2.64 -20.55
C VAL A 560 -12.29 -2.30 -21.45
N THR A 561 -11.10 -2.72 -21.05
CA THR A 561 -9.90 -2.70 -21.87
C THR A 561 -9.69 -4.09 -22.46
N LEU A 562 -9.56 -4.17 -23.78
CA LEU A 562 -9.39 -5.43 -24.50
C LEU A 562 -7.93 -5.88 -24.53
N MET A 563 -7.72 -7.18 -24.74
CA MET A 563 -6.40 -7.74 -25.02
C MET A 563 -5.81 -7.12 -26.30
N ASN A 564 -4.48 -7.04 -26.35
CA ASN A 564 -3.79 -6.49 -27.52
C ASN A 564 -4.16 -7.24 -28.81
N GLY A 565 -4.53 -6.46 -29.83
CA GLY A 565 -4.91 -7.01 -31.13
C GLY A 565 -6.38 -7.39 -31.26
N ILE A 566 -7.18 -7.26 -30.21
CA ILE A 566 -8.63 -7.45 -30.26
C ILE A 566 -9.31 -6.12 -30.56
N ALA A 567 -10.13 -6.10 -31.62
CA ALA A 567 -10.95 -4.94 -31.96
C ALA A 567 -12.27 -4.94 -31.19
N ASP A 568 -12.75 -3.75 -30.86
CA ASP A 568 -14.09 -3.57 -30.29
C ASP A 568 -15.18 -3.80 -31.33
N SER A 569 -16.27 -4.41 -30.92
CA SER A 569 -17.45 -4.61 -31.76
C SER A 569 -18.74 -4.73 -30.94
N PRO A 570 -19.91 -4.43 -31.57
CA PRO A 570 -21.20 -4.67 -30.93
C PRO A 570 -21.44 -6.14 -30.55
N GLU A 571 -20.94 -7.08 -31.36
CA GLU A 571 -21.05 -8.53 -31.10
C GLU A 571 -20.27 -8.90 -29.84
N LEU A 572 -19.07 -8.36 -29.63
CA LEU A 572 -18.28 -8.58 -28.44
C LEU A 572 -18.95 -7.98 -27.19
N GLN A 573 -19.60 -6.81 -27.29
CA GLN A 573 -20.40 -6.27 -26.17
C GLN A 573 -21.53 -7.22 -25.78
N ILE A 574 -22.23 -7.81 -26.74
CA ILE A 574 -23.31 -8.76 -26.49
C ILE A 574 -22.75 -10.03 -25.84
N ASP A 575 -21.62 -10.52 -26.32
CA ASP A 575 -20.96 -11.70 -25.78
C ASP A 575 -20.52 -11.48 -24.34
N LEU A 576 -19.86 -10.38 -24.04
CA LEU A 576 -19.46 -10.00 -22.66
C LEU A 576 -20.68 -9.90 -21.72
N LYS A 577 -21.79 -9.33 -22.17
CA LYS A 577 -23.05 -9.26 -21.38
C LYS A 577 -23.62 -10.66 -21.09
N ARG A 578 -23.57 -11.57 -22.08
CA ARG A 578 -24.01 -12.96 -21.91
C ARG A 578 -23.05 -13.70 -20.98
N PHE A 579 -21.76 -13.47 -21.12
CA PHE A 579 -20.73 -14.09 -20.30
C PHE A 579 -20.92 -13.73 -18.81
N VAL A 580 -21.07 -12.46 -18.47
CA VAL A 580 -21.38 -12.02 -17.08
C VAL A 580 -22.68 -12.64 -16.58
N THR A 581 -23.72 -12.71 -17.43
CA THR A 581 -24.99 -13.36 -17.08
C THR A 581 -24.81 -14.85 -16.74
N LYS A 582 -23.96 -15.53 -17.48
CA LYS A 582 -23.64 -16.95 -17.25
C LYS A 582 -22.86 -17.16 -15.95
N GLU A 583 -21.86 -16.32 -15.69
CA GLU A 583 -20.95 -16.46 -14.53
C GLU A 583 -21.60 -16.04 -13.20
N ILE A 584 -22.40 -14.97 -13.19
CA ILE A 584 -22.97 -14.41 -11.96
C ILE A 584 -24.50 -14.55 -11.93
N GLY A 585 -25.17 -14.20 -13.02
CA GLY A 585 -26.63 -14.16 -13.12
C GLY A 585 -27.15 -12.94 -13.87
N ALA A 586 -28.41 -12.97 -14.27
CA ALA A 586 -29.04 -11.90 -15.07
C ALA A 586 -29.09 -10.53 -14.37
N PHE A 587 -29.12 -10.53 -13.04
CA PHE A 587 -29.15 -9.30 -12.24
C PHE A 587 -27.83 -8.53 -12.23
N ALA A 588 -26.73 -9.18 -12.55
CA ALA A 588 -25.39 -8.57 -12.64
C ALA A 588 -25.00 -8.15 -14.07
N LYS A 589 -25.89 -8.33 -15.05
CA LYS A 589 -25.67 -8.01 -16.45
C LYS A 589 -25.47 -6.51 -16.63
N PRO A 590 -24.30 -6.06 -17.17
CA PRO A 590 -24.09 -4.64 -17.47
C PRO A 590 -25.11 -4.08 -18.48
N GLU A 591 -25.73 -2.97 -18.14
CA GLU A 591 -26.56 -2.21 -19.10
C GLU A 591 -25.67 -1.62 -20.20
N VAL A 592 -24.57 -1.02 -19.78
CA VAL A 592 -23.63 -0.33 -20.68
C VAL A 592 -22.25 -0.98 -20.57
N ILE A 593 -21.63 -1.27 -21.71
CA ILE A 593 -20.22 -1.59 -21.81
C ILE A 593 -19.56 -0.54 -22.71
N GLN A 594 -18.54 0.12 -22.20
CA GLN A 594 -17.71 1.05 -22.94
C GLN A 594 -16.30 0.47 -23.09
N PHE A 595 -15.86 0.27 -24.32
CA PHE A 595 -14.46 -0.08 -24.58
C PHE A 595 -13.56 1.14 -24.43
N SER A 596 -12.38 0.92 -23.87
CA SER A 596 -11.39 1.95 -23.58
C SER A 596 -9.98 1.43 -23.79
N SER A 597 -9.08 2.28 -24.27
CA SER A 597 -7.65 1.96 -24.40
C SER A 597 -6.94 1.83 -23.03
N GLY A 598 -7.57 2.31 -21.95
CA GLY A 598 -7.07 2.23 -20.58
C GLY A 598 -8.10 2.76 -19.60
N LEU A 599 -7.84 2.53 -18.30
CA LEU A 599 -8.65 3.01 -17.20
C LEU A 599 -7.98 4.17 -16.47
N PRO A 600 -8.74 5.13 -15.89
CA PRO A 600 -8.15 6.21 -15.12
C PRO A 600 -7.61 5.64 -13.81
N LYS A 601 -6.30 5.55 -13.71
CA LYS A 601 -5.60 4.98 -12.57
C LYS A 601 -4.78 6.06 -11.86
N THR A 602 -4.65 5.92 -10.57
CA THR A 602 -3.58 6.59 -9.85
C THR A 602 -2.23 6.03 -10.33
N ARG A 603 -1.16 6.74 -10.06
CA ARG A 603 0.19 6.26 -10.38
C ARG A 603 0.62 5.02 -9.61
N SER A 604 -0.11 4.67 -8.53
CA SER A 604 0.01 3.36 -7.85
C SER A 604 -0.77 2.23 -8.52
N GLY A 605 -1.43 2.51 -9.65
CA GLY A 605 -2.24 1.53 -10.38
C GLY A 605 -3.69 1.41 -9.91
N LYS A 606 -4.10 2.09 -8.83
CA LYS A 606 -5.47 2.03 -8.32
C LYS A 606 -6.44 2.74 -9.25
N ILE A 607 -7.51 2.05 -9.67
CA ILE A 607 -8.56 2.62 -10.53
C ILE A 607 -9.31 3.72 -9.77
N MET A 608 -9.47 4.88 -10.41
CA MET A 608 -10.19 6.03 -9.88
C MET A 608 -11.68 5.95 -10.23
N ARG A 609 -12.40 4.99 -9.59
CA ARG A 609 -13.84 4.74 -9.85
C ARG A 609 -14.69 5.98 -9.67
N ARG A 610 -14.30 6.92 -8.84
CA ARG A 610 -14.99 8.21 -8.68
C ARG A 610 -15.10 8.97 -10.01
N ILE A 611 -14.05 9.01 -10.80
CA ILE A 611 -14.03 9.66 -12.13
C ILE A 611 -14.94 8.88 -13.08
N LEU A 612 -14.80 7.55 -13.11
CA LEU A 612 -15.62 6.67 -13.95
C LEU A 612 -17.12 6.81 -13.64
N ARG A 613 -17.47 6.90 -12.36
CA ARG A 613 -18.86 7.08 -11.91
C ARG A 613 -19.44 8.40 -12.40
N LYS A 614 -18.69 9.48 -12.31
CA LYS A 614 -19.12 10.80 -12.81
C LYS A 614 -19.29 10.81 -14.32
N ILE A 615 -18.38 10.18 -15.08
CA ILE A 615 -18.51 10.02 -16.52
C ILE A 615 -19.76 9.19 -16.86
N ALA A 616 -19.98 8.07 -16.17
CA ALA A 616 -21.17 7.23 -16.37
C ALA A 616 -22.47 7.95 -16.02
N ALA A 617 -22.46 8.86 -15.06
CA ALA A 617 -23.60 9.69 -14.67
C ALA A 617 -23.76 10.97 -15.51
N ASN A 618 -22.88 11.22 -16.51
CA ASN A 618 -22.81 12.46 -17.30
C ASN A 618 -22.54 13.73 -16.47
N GLU A 619 -21.89 13.61 -15.32
CA GLU A 619 -21.48 14.72 -14.44
C GLU A 619 -20.06 15.19 -14.80
N LEU A 620 -19.89 15.88 -15.91
CA LEU A 620 -18.58 16.16 -16.51
C LEU A 620 -17.91 17.47 -16.02
N GLU A 621 -18.69 18.40 -15.44
CA GLU A 621 -18.19 19.73 -15.04
C GLU A 621 -17.26 19.69 -13.82
N ASN A 622 -17.38 18.69 -12.94
CA ASN A 622 -16.57 18.55 -11.75
C ASN A 622 -16.15 17.11 -11.51
N LEU A 623 -15.09 16.67 -12.15
CA LEU A 623 -14.52 15.33 -11.94
C LEU A 623 -13.78 15.18 -10.60
N GLY A 624 -13.60 16.28 -9.86
CA GLY A 624 -12.82 16.33 -8.62
C GLY A 624 -11.30 16.25 -8.87
N ASP A 625 -10.53 15.93 -7.83
CA ASP A 625 -9.07 15.87 -7.93
C ASP A 625 -8.60 14.82 -8.96
N THR A 626 -8.01 15.29 -10.05
CA THR A 626 -7.40 14.47 -11.12
C THR A 626 -5.87 14.50 -11.07
N SER A 627 -5.27 15.21 -10.13
CA SER A 627 -3.83 15.43 -10.02
C SER A 627 -3.02 14.16 -9.76
N THR A 628 -3.69 13.12 -9.23
CA THR A 628 -3.09 11.82 -8.93
C THR A 628 -3.12 10.82 -10.09
N LEU A 629 -3.69 11.20 -11.25
CA LEU A 629 -3.77 10.35 -12.43
C LEU A 629 -2.39 10.03 -13.01
N ALA A 630 -2.20 8.77 -13.36
CA ALA A 630 -1.01 8.31 -14.07
C ALA A 630 -0.96 8.87 -15.51
N ASP A 631 -2.11 8.85 -16.18
CA ASP A 631 -2.31 9.40 -17.51
C ASP A 631 -3.63 10.21 -17.56
N PRO A 632 -3.55 11.54 -17.50
CA PRO A 632 -4.74 12.39 -17.61
C PRO A 632 -5.45 12.31 -18.97
N ALA A 633 -4.76 11.92 -20.06
CA ALA A 633 -5.34 11.85 -21.40
C ALA A 633 -6.44 10.78 -21.50
N VAL A 634 -6.35 9.71 -20.68
CA VAL A 634 -7.36 8.64 -20.63
C VAL A 634 -8.74 9.19 -20.24
N VAL A 635 -8.80 10.18 -19.37
CA VAL A 635 -10.08 10.79 -18.96
C VAL A 635 -10.76 11.50 -20.12
N GLY A 636 -10.00 12.25 -20.92
CA GLY A 636 -10.53 12.91 -22.12
C GLY A 636 -11.08 11.90 -23.14
N GLN A 637 -10.38 10.78 -23.33
CA GLN A 637 -10.84 9.70 -24.22
C GLN A 637 -12.13 9.03 -23.70
N LEU A 638 -12.19 8.74 -22.39
CA LEU A 638 -13.38 8.16 -21.76
C LEU A 638 -14.61 9.06 -21.90
N ILE A 639 -14.44 10.38 -21.73
CA ILE A 639 -15.51 11.36 -21.91
C ILE A 639 -15.97 11.40 -23.37
N SER A 640 -14.99 11.46 -24.30
CA SER A 640 -15.28 11.55 -25.74
C SER A 640 -15.98 10.30 -26.28
N ASN A 641 -15.66 9.13 -25.73
CA ASN A 641 -16.17 7.83 -26.19
C ASN A 641 -17.30 7.27 -25.30
N ARG A 642 -17.90 8.07 -24.41
CA ARG A 642 -18.93 7.56 -23.49
C ARG A 642 -20.12 6.97 -24.25
N ALA A 643 -20.54 5.78 -23.81
CA ALA A 643 -21.57 5.00 -24.53
C ALA A 643 -23.01 5.43 -24.19
N ASN A 644 -23.22 6.24 -23.17
CA ASN A 644 -24.53 6.72 -22.72
C ASN A 644 -24.76 8.21 -23.04
N ARG A 645 -24.25 8.71 -24.16
CA ARG A 645 -24.59 10.06 -24.65
C ARG A 645 -26.11 10.14 -24.84
N GLN A 646 -26.77 10.93 -24.01
CA GLN A 646 -28.12 11.40 -24.33
C GLN A 646 -27.94 12.36 -25.52
N GLY A 647 -28.66 12.12 -26.62
CA GLY A 647 -28.42 12.77 -27.90
C GLY A 647 -28.18 14.27 -27.77
N GLU A 648 -26.97 14.68 -28.18
CA GLU A 648 -26.66 16.03 -28.62
C GLU A 648 -27.11 16.19 -30.05
#